data_ee5906d8afb06650ba07bb64599f2182
#
_entry.id   ee5906d8afb06650ba07bb64599f2182
#
_cell.length_a   1.000
_cell.length_b   1.000
_cell.length_c   1.000
_cell.angle_alpha   90.00
_cell.angle_beta   90.00
_cell.angle_gamma   90.00
#
_symmetry.space_group_name_H-M   'P 1'
#
loop_
_entity.id
_entity.type
_entity.pdbx_description
1 polymer ?
#
loop_
_entity_poly.entity_id
_entity_poly.type
_entity_poly.pdbx_seq_one_letter_code
_entity_poly.pdbx_strand_id
1 'polypeptide(L)'
;MIKIELPDGSIKEVEAGISGFELANQISHNLAKAALAVEIDGTLKDLTTPLTTNAKVKIITAKDKHGLEILRHSCSHVMSEAVKELWPDVQVTIGPFIEDGFYYDFSRKEPFTTEDFAKIEEKMHEIVKRDEKITREVVSREDAVALFKSRGEHYKVEIIEDLPADAEISLYRQGDYVDLCRGPHVPSTGHIGNAFKLMKVAGAYWRGDSNNEMLQRIYATAWADKKDLEEYLHRIEEAAKRDHRKLGKEMDLFHFEPEYAPGAVFWHDKGYKIYRRLIEYMRNRQEHNGYEEVSTPRIMDRCLWETSGHWEKYGAHNYSGQTEDGKWFCIKPMNCPGGLLVYKQGIKSYRDLPLRMAEFGKVNRYEASGALMGLMRVREFTQDDAHIFCTPEQMEEECITTMKLIFDIYKDFGFDKIKIYLSTRPEKRIGSDEIWDISEKSLASALEKHGYEYEINEGEGAFYGPKLEFILRDAIGREWQCGTIQVDMNLPQRFDISYIGEDGEKHQPVMLHRALFGSIERFLGILIEHHAGKLPLWLSPEQVVVMPVTSAFDNYAEDVAKTLRAAGLTAKTDLRNEKINYKIREHSVEKIPVIMVVGAKEEADKTVTIRRLGSEKQEIMPLAEAVAALAKEAEMPHKNEA
;
A
#
# COMPACT_ATOMS: atom_id res chain seq x y z
N MET A 1 -45.45 1.31 22.74
CA MET A 1 -44.14 1.87 23.14
C MET A 1 -43.07 0.79 22.98
N ILE A 2 -41.95 1.11 22.38
CA ILE A 2 -40.77 0.26 22.25
C ILE A 2 -39.58 0.94 22.92
N LYS A 3 -38.60 0.18 23.35
CA LYS A 3 -37.36 0.68 23.97
C LYS A 3 -36.23 0.65 22.97
N ILE A 4 -35.64 1.78 22.72
CA ILE A 4 -34.48 1.97 21.85
C ILE A 4 -33.26 2.24 22.71
N GLU A 5 -32.24 1.40 22.61
CA GLU A 5 -30.92 1.58 23.22
C GLU A 5 -30.03 2.35 22.23
N LEU A 6 -29.51 3.51 22.64
CA LEU A 6 -28.61 4.35 21.85
C LEU A 6 -27.13 3.96 22.11
N PRO A 7 -26.18 4.39 21.27
CA PRO A 7 -24.76 4.03 21.39
C PRO A 7 -24.09 4.43 22.71
N ASP A 8 -24.63 5.43 23.40
CA ASP A 8 -24.17 5.87 24.72
C ASP A 8 -24.74 5.05 25.89
N GLY A 9 -25.52 3.98 25.56
CA GLY A 9 -26.20 3.12 26.52
C GLY A 9 -27.51 3.70 27.08
N SER A 10 -27.92 4.90 26.68
CA SER A 10 -29.21 5.48 27.08
C SER A 10 -30.39 4.76 26.43
N ILE A 11 -31.49 4.61 27.17
CA ILE A 11 -32.72 3.97 26.65
C ILE A 11 -33.78 5.04 26.43
N LYS A 12 -34.35 5.07 25.25
CA LYS A 12 -35.43 5.96 24.87
C LYS A 12 -36.71 5.17 24.59
N GLU A 13 -37.80 5.53 25.21
CA GLU A 13 -39.13 4.94 24.92
C GLU A 13 -39.80 5.76 23.80
N VAL A 14 -40.17 5.08 22.72
CA VAL A 14 -40.79 5.69 21.53
C VAL A 14 -42.00 4.88 21.07
N GLU A 15 -42.87 5.47 20.24
CA GLU A 15 -43.97 4.75 19.63
C GLU A 15 -43.47 3.69 18.64
N ALA A 16 -44.09 2.52 18.64
CA ALA A 16 -43.77 1.51 17.62
C ALA A 16 -44.15 2.01 16.23
N GLY A 17 -43.24 1.81 15.25
CA GLY A 17 -43.44 2.30 13.89
C GLY A 17 -42.79 3.65 13.58
N ILE A 18 -42.17 4.30 14.57
CA ILE A 18 -41.36 5.51 14.35
C ILE A 18 -40.19 5.20 13.41
N SER A 19 -39.89 6.09 12.49
CA SER A 19 -38.73 5.97 11.60
C SER A 19 -37.42 6.40 12.26
N GLY A 20 -36.28 6.00 11.67
CA GLY A 20 -34.97 6.50 12.09
C GLY A 20 -34.85 8.03 12.01
N PHE A 21 -35.49 8.67 11.03
CA PHE A 21 -35.55 10.13 10.90
C PHE A 21 -36.29 10.78 12.08
N GLU A 22 -37.47 10.26 12.41
CA GLU A 22 -38.27 10.80 13.53
C GLU A 22 -37.55 10.58 14.86
N LEU A 23 -36.89 9.43 15.04
CA LEU A 23 -36.04 9.18 16.21
C LEU A 23 -34.88 10.20 16.28
N ALA A 24 -34.19 10.43 15.17
CA ALA A 24 -33.10 11.42 15.10
C ALA A 24 -33.62 12.84 15.46
N ASN A 25 -34.81 13.21 14.97
CA ASN A 25 -35.41 14.49 15.24
C ASN A 25 -35.84 14.66 16.70
N GLN A 26 -36.28 13.58 17.36
CA GLN A 26 -36.55 13.59 18.79
C GLN A 26 -35.28 13.70 19.65
N ILE A 27 -34.12 13.29 19.15
CA ILE A 27 -32.83 13.47 19.82
C ILE A 27 -32.33 14.89 19.59
N SER A 28 -32.26 15.34 18.33
CA SER A 28 -31.83 16.68 17.95
C SER A 28 -32.21 16.98 16.51
N HIS A 29 -32.73 18.18 16.27
CA HIS A 29 -33.00 18.66 14.90
C HIS A 29 -31.75 18.67 14.00
N ASN A 30 -30.59 19.00 14.57
CA ASN A 30 -29.31 18.96 13.82
C ASN A 30 -28.92 17.52 13.46
N LEU A 31 -29.16 16.56 14.34
CA LEU A 31 -28.91 15.14 14.06
C LEU A 31 -29.82 14.65 12.92
N ALA A 32 -31.12 14.96 12.98
CA ALA A 32 -32.08 14.60 11.93
C ALA A 32 -31.66 15.14 10.57
N LYS A 33 -31.18 16.38 10.52
CA LYS A 33 -30.69 17.01 9.28
C LYS A 33 -29.41 16.37 8.73
N ALA A 34 -28.55 15.84 9.59
CA ALA A 34 -27.28 15.20 9.22
C ALA A 34 -27.42 13.69 9.01
N ALA A 35 -28.57 13.09 9.38
CA ALA A 35 -28.79 11.66 9.31
C ALA A 35 -28.93 11.17 7.88
N LEU A 36 -28.20 10.11 7.53
CA LEU A 36 -28.20 9.48 6.20
C LEU A 36 -28.89 8.11 6.23
N ALA A 37 -28.73 7.37 7.30
CA ALA A 37 -29.26 6.02 7.47
C ALA A 37 -29.41 5.69 8.97
N VAL A 38 -29.91 4.51 9.25
CA VAL A 38 -30.00 3.95 10.60
C VAL A 38 -29.39 2.55 10.65
N GLU A 39 -28.65 2.26 11.72
CA GLU A 39 -28.20 0.91 12.04
C GLU A 39 -29.09 0.34 13.13
N ILE A 40 -29.71 -0.81 12.87
CA ILE A 40 -30.64 -1.49 13.76
C ILE A 40 -30.03 -2.87 14.08
N ASP A 41 -29.68 -3.12 15.34
CA ASP A 41 -29.05 -4.36 15.78
C ASP A 41 -27.86 -4.81 14.89
N GLY A 42 -26.99 -3.83 14.52
CA GLY A 42 -25.83 -4.05 13.67
C GLY A 42 -26.13 -4.14 12.17
N THR A 43 -27.38 -3.96 11.75
CA THR A 43 -27.77 -3.98 10.33
C THR A 43 -28.10 -2.58 9.82
N LEU A 44 -27.43 -2.13 8.76
CA LEU A 44 -27.69 -0.84 8.10
C LEU A 44 -29.02 -0.88 7.32
N LYS A 45 -29.84 0.14 7.53
CA LYS A 45 -31.16 0.33 6.87
C LYS A 45 -31.34 1.78 6.43
N ASP A 46 -32.28 1.98 5.51
CA ASP A 46 -32.69 3.33 5.13
C ASP A 46 -33.24 4.09 6.33
N LEU A 47 -33.00 5.39 6.38
CA LEU A 47 -33.43 6.27 7.50
C LEU A 47 -34.96 6.26 7.70
N THR A 48 -35.73 5.94 6.67
CA THR A 48 -37.19 5.83 6.69
C THR A 48 -37.69 4.49 7.22
N THR A 49 -36.81 3.54 7.51
CA THR A 49 -37.21 2.21 8.03
C THR A 49 -37.93 2.33 9.37
N PRO A 50 -39.16 1.75 9.53
CA PRO A 50 -39.89 1.82 10.78
C PRO A 50 -39.29 0.92 11.84
N LEU A 51 -39.17 1.43 13.07
CA LEU A 51 -38.72 0.71 14.26
C LEU A 51 -39.95 0.09 14.94
N THR A 52 -40.10 -1.21 14.84
CA THR A 52 -41.30 -1.93 15.29
C THR A 52 -41.12 -2.72 16.58
N THR A 53 -39.88 -2.97 16.99
CA THR A 53 -39.49 -3.77 18.17
C THR A 53 -38.43 -3.06 18.98
N ASN A 54 -38.19 -3.54 20.20
CA ASN A 54 -37.03 -3.09 20.98
C ASN A 54 -35.75 -3.44 20.19
N ALA A 55 -34.83 -2.49 20.10
CA ALA A 55 -33.61 -2.64 19.31
C ALA A 55 -32.47 -1.72 19.81
N LYS A 56 -31.23 -2.06 19.46
CA LYS A 56 -30.10 -1.13 19.52
C LYS A 56 -30.07 -0.34 18.23
N VAL A 57 -30.07 0.99 18.35
CA VAL A 57 -30.17 1.86 17.18
C VAL A 57 -29.08 2.92 17.20
N LYS A 58 -28.35 3.04 16.09
CA LYS A 58 -27.40 4.10 15.84
C LYS A 58 -27.84 4.90 14.61
N ILE A 59 -27.89 6.24 14.74
CA ILE A 59 -28.10 7.14 13.59
C ILE A 59 -26.77 7.32 12.89
N ILE A 60 -26.74 7.08 11.60
CA ILE A 60 -25.54 7.15 10.77
C ILE A 60 -25.50 8.50 10.04
N THR A 61 -24.36 9.18 10.13
CA THR A 61 -24.10 10.48 9.50
C THR A 61 -22.91 10.39 8.54
N ALA A 62 -22.66 11.38 7.69
CA ALA A 62 -21.51 11.40 6.79
C ALA A 62 -20.13 11.36 7.48
N LYS A 63 -20.08 11.60 8.81
CA LYS A 63 -18.86 11.49 9.61
C LYS A 63 -18.53 10.05 10.03
N ASP A 64 -19.49 9.16 9.95
CA ASP A 64 -19.29 7.74 10.19
C ASP A 64 -18.72 7.07 8.93
N LYS A 65 -17.90 6.01 9.11
CA LYS A 65 -17.37 5.23 7.98
C LYS A 65 -18.50 4.73 7.06
N HIS A 66 -19.51 4.10 7.64
CA HIS A 66 -20.67 3.61 6.89
C HIS A 66 -21.49 4.76 6.27
N GLY A 67 -21.47 5.95 6.85
CA GLY A 67 -22.12 7.12 6.27
C GLY A 67 -21.48 7.57 4.97
N LEU A 68 -20.15 7.57 4.88
CA LEU A 68 -19.43 7.84 3.63
C LEU A 68 -19.67 6.75 2.57
N GLU A 69 -19.74 5.48 2.97
CA GLU A 69 -20.05 4.37 2.07
C GLU A 69 -21.45 4.54 1.44
N ILE A 70 -22.46 4.87 2.25
CA ILE A 70 -23.83 5.11 1.81
C ILE A 70 -23.91 6.36 0.90
N LEU A 71 -23.20 7.43 1.24
CA LEU A 71 -23.12 8.64 0.46
C LEU A 71 -22.51 8.36 -0.92
N ARG A 72 -21.38 7.64 -0.98
CA ARG A 72 -20.71 7.21 -2.21
C ARG A 72 -21.60 6.33 -3.07
N HIS A 73 -22.26 5.36 -2.46
CA HIS A 73 -23.21 4.48 -3.14
C HIS A 73 -24.39 5.28 -3.74
N SER A 74 -24.97 6.21 -2.99
CA SER A 74 -26.05 7.07 -3.50
C SER A 74 -25.56 8.02 -4.58
N CYS A 75 -24.33 8.53 -4.47
CA CYS A 75 -23.72 9.35 -5.51
C CYS A 75 -23.48 8.57 -6.82
N SER A 76 -23.23 7.24 -6.75
CA SER A 76 -23.13 6.40 -7.95
C SER A 76 -24.44 6.33 -8.71
N HIS A 77 -25.59 6.30 -8.02
CA HIS A 77 -26.91 6.36 -8.64
C HIS A 77 -27.18 7.73 -9.30
N VAL A 78 -26.78 8.83 -8.66
CA VAL A 78 -26.87 10.18 -9.26
C VAL A 78 -25.99 10.29 -10.50
N MET A 79 -24.80 9.68 -10.50
CA MET A 79 -23.96 9.63 -11.71
C MET A 79 -24.62 8.81 -12.81
N SER A 80 -25.20 7.67 -12.48
CA SER A 80 -25.91 6.82 -13.44
C SER A 80 -27.15 7.53 -14.03
N GLU A 81 -27.95 8.22 -13.21
CA GLU A 81 -29.06 9.07 -13.67
C GLU A 81 -28.57 10.17 -14.60
N ALA A 82 -27.51 10.89 -14.21
CA ALA A 82 -26.94 11.95 -15.03
C ALA A 82 -26.49 11.46 -16.40
N VAL A 83 -25.86 10.28 -16.46
CA VAL A 83 -25.45 9.66 -17.72
C VAL A 83 -26.65 9.26 -18.55
N LYS A 84 -27.71 8.70 -17.96
CA LYS A 84 -28.96 8.33 -18.66
C LYS A 84 -29.72 9.55 -19.18
N GLU A 85 -29.76 10.65 -18.43
CA GLU A 85 -30.38 11.90 -18.91
C GLU A 85 -29.62 12.50 -20.10
N LEU A 86 -28.29 12.46 -20.09
CA LEU A 86 -27.45 12.96 -21.18
C LEU A 86 -27.42 12.05 -22.40
N TRP A 87 -27.46 10.74 -22.18
CA TRP A 87 -27.39 9.73 -23.24
C TRP A 87 -28.39 8.59 -22.95
N PRO A 88 -29.65 8.72 -23.34
CA PRO A 88 -30.72 7.78 -23.02
C PRO A 88 -30.45 6.32 -23.47
N ASP A 89 -29.69 6.14 -24.54
CA ASP A 89 -29.37 4.80 -25.11
C ASP A 89 -28.28 4.06 -24.36
N VAL A 90 -27.57 4.72 -23.42
CA VAL A 90 -26.51 4.08 -22.62
C VAL A 90 -27.11 3.01 -21.72
N GLN A 91 -26.51 1.83 -21.70
CA GLN A 91 -26.89 0.77 -20.77
C GLN A 91 -26.15 0.94 -19.45
N VAL A 92 -26.86 0.81 -18.35
CA VAL A 92 -26.33 0.89 -17.00
C VAL A 92 -26.23 -0.53 -16.39
N THR A 93 -25.18 -0.79 -15.61
CA THR A 93 -24.95 -2.11 -15.03
C THR A 93 -24.93 -2.09 -13.50
N ILE A 94 -23.76 -1.90 -12.89
CA ILE A 94 -23.57 -1.85 -11.43
C ILE A 94 -22.68 -0.68 -11.03
N GLY A 95 -22.94 -0.12 -9.83
CA GLY A 95 -22.22 1.04 -9.29
C GLY A 95 -21.90 0.90 -7.80
N PRO A 96 -20.97 0.00 -7.39
CA PRO A 96 -20.59 -0.14 -6.00
C PRO A 96 -19.71 1.02 -5.53
N PHE A 97 -19.72 1.26 -4.22
CA PHE A 97 -18.71 2.09 -3.57
C PHE A 97 -17.38 1.33 -3.42
N ILE A 98 -16.30 2.06 -3.30
CA ILE A 98 -14.95 1.60 -2.99
C ILE A 98 -14.37 2.48 -1.88
N GLU A 99 -13.18 2.15 -1.36
CA GLU A 99 -12.57 2.77 -0.18
C GLU A 99 -12.60 4.31 -0.21
N ASP A 100 -12.13 4.95 -1.30
CA ASP A 100 -12.10 6.42 -1.43
C ASP A 100 -13.04 6.97 -2.50
N GLY A 101 -14.06 6.20 -2.90
CA GLY A 101 -14.96 6.64 -3.96
C GLY A 101 -15.99 5.61 -4.37
N PHE A 102 -16.31 5.62 -5.63
CA PHE A 102 -17.24 4.68 -6.27
C PHE A 102 -16.95 4.60 -7.76
N TYR A 103 -17.59 3.65 -8.42
CA TYR A 103 -17.61 3.62 -9.88
C TYR A 103 -18.98 3.19 -10.37
N TYR A 104 -19.21 3.36 -11.66
CA TYR A 104 -20.36 2.77 -12.35
C TYR A 104 -19.92 2.26 -13.72
N ASP A 105 -20.42 1.09 -14.12
CA ASP A 105 -20.11 0.47 -15.40
C ASP A 105 -21.24 0.75 -16.40
N PHE A 106 -20.85 1.18 -17.60
CA PHE A 106 -21.74 1.57 -18.67
C PHE A 106 -21.37 0.82 -19.96
N SER A 107 -22.38 0.41 -20.75
CA SER A 107 -22.20 0.01 -22.15
C SER A 107 -22.67 1.16 -23.04
N ARG A 108 -21.76 1.68 -23.87
CA ARG A 108 -21.99 2.77 -24.81
C ARG A 108 -21.18 2.53 -26.07
N LYS A 109 -21.78 2.81 -27.26
CA LYS A 109 -21.11 2.65 -28.55
C LYS A 109 -19.90 3.57 -28.70
N GLU A 110 -20.07 4.86 -28.35
CA GLU A 110 -18.99 5.84 -28.34
C GLU A 110 -18.34 5.86 -26.95
N PRO A 111 -17.00 5.66 -26.86
CA PRO A 111 -16.32 5.68 -25.58
C PRO A 111 -16.46 7.01 -24.84
N PHE A 112 -16.65 6.93 -23.52
CA PHE A 112 -16.51 8.11 -22.66
C PHE A 112 -15.06 8.58 -22.65
N THR A 113 -14.91 9.90 -22.60
CA THR A 113 -13.62 10.55 -22.43
C THR A 113 -13.67 11.48 -21.21
N THR A 114 -12.51 11.97 -20.77
CA THR A 114 -12.45 12.96 -19.69
C THR A 114 -13.10 14.30 -20.07
N GLU A 115 -13.34 14.57 -21.35
CA GLU A 115 -14.06 15.74 -21.83
C GLU A 115 -15.56 15.68 -21.50
N ASP A 116 -16.12 14.48 -21.34
CA ASP A 116 -17.51 14.28 -20.94
C ASP A 116 -17.73 14.58 -19.44
N PHE A 117 -16.68 14.55 -18.62
CA PHE A 117 -16.79 14.68 -17.17
C PHE A 117 -17.45 15.98 -16.73
N ALA A 118 -17.08 17.10 -17.34
CA ALA A 118 -17.67 18.39 -17.00
C ALA A 118 -19.20 18.39 -17.19
N LYS A 119 -19.70 17.79 -18.27
CA LYS A 119 -21.14 17.70 -18.57
C LYS A 119 -21.86 16.76 -17.59
N ILE A 120 -21.22 15.63 -17.25
CA ILE A 120 -21.78 14.67 -16.29
C ILE A 120 -21.84 15.32 -14.90
N GLU A 121 -20.75 15.96 -14.44
CA GLU A 121 -20.71 16.65 -13.14
C GLU A 121 -21.76 17.77 -13.05
N GLU A 122 -21.91 18.59 -14.10
CA GLU A 122 -22.95 19.63 -14.16
C GLU A 122 -24.34 19.01 -13.99
N LYS A 123 -24.61 17.92 -14.70
CA LYS A 123 -25.89 17.20 -14.61
C LYS A 123 -26.08 16.57 -13.22
N MET A 124 -25.06 16.00 -12.63
CA MET A 124 -25.11 15.49 -11.26
C MET A 124 -25.45 16.61 -10.25
N HIS A 125 -24.85 17.80 -10.40
CA HIS A 125 -25.20 18.96 -9.56
C HIS A 125 -26.66 19.43 -9.75
N GLU A 126 -27.21 19.36 -10.97
CA GLU A 126 -28.63 19.63 -11.21
C GLU A 126 -29.52 18.64 -10.47
N ILE A 127 -29.21 17.33 -10.52
CA ILE A 127 -29.97 16.27 -9.85
C ILE A 127 -29.93 16.46 -8.35
N VAL A 128 -28.74 16.70 -7.79
CA VAL A 128 -28.57 16.99 -6.33
C VAL A 128 -29.43 18.20 -5.92
N LYS A 129 -29.48 19.27 -6.75
CA LYS A 129 -30.26 20.46 -6.47
C LYS A 129 -31.78 20.23 -6.55
N ARG A 130 -32.25 19.22 -7.29
CA ARG A 130 -33.67 18.85 -7.34
C ARG A 130 -34.16 18.31 -5.99
N ASP A 131 -33.24 17.76 -5.15
CA ASP A 131 -33.53 17.20 -3.83
C ASP A 131 -34.65 16.14 -3.87
N GLU A 132 -34.60 15.26 -4.86
CA GLU A 132 -35.59 14.22 -5.07
C GLU A 132 -35.46 13.13 -4.00
N LYS A 133 -36.61 12.71 -3.44
CA LYS A 133 -36.62 11.62 -2.43
C LYS A 133 -36.15 10.32 -3.03
N ILE A 134 -35.31 9.61 -2.30
CA ILE A 134 -34.88 8.25 -2.64
C ILE A 134 -35.73 7.27 -1.86
N THR A 135 -36.46 6.43 -2.56
CA THR A 135 -37.42 5.49 -1.97
C THR A 135 -37.14 4.05 -2.38
N ARG A 136 -37.18 3.16 -1.41
CA ARG A 136 -37.03 1.71 -1.61
C ARG A 136 -38.39 1.05 -1.85
N GLU A 137 -38.44 0.18 -2.84
CA GLU A 137 -39.61 -0.62 -3.17
C GLU A 137 -39.20 -2.09 -3.32
N VAL A 138 -39.87 -3.02 -2.64
CA VAL A 138 -39.68 -4.46 -2.82
C VAL A 138 -40.71 -4.93 -3.84
N VAL A 139 -40.24 -5.60 -4.87
CA VAL A 139 -41.07 -6.04 -5.99
C VAL A 139 -40.89 -7.53 -6.29
N SER A 140 -41.82 -8.11 -7.03
CA SER A 140 -41.66 -9.47 -7.54
C SER A 140 -40.56 -9.52 -8.61
N ARG A 141 -39.96 -10.68 -8.83
CA ARG A 141 -38.96 -10.90 -9.89
C ARG A 141 -39.57 -10.59 -11.27
N GLU A 142 -40.78 -11.02 -11.49
CA GLU A 142 -41.53 -10.81 -12.73
C GLU A 142 -41.76 -9.35 -13.02
N ASP A 143 -42.16 -8.57 -12.00
CA ASP A 143 -42.39 -7.12 -12.15
C ASP A 143 -41.08 -6.37 -12.40
N ALA A 144 -39.98 -6.74 -11.69
CA ALA A 144 -38.68 -6.16 -11.91
C ALA A 144 -38.15 -6.42 -13.33
N VAL A 145 -38.24 -7.67 -13.81
CA VAL A 145 -37.85 -8.05 -15.17
C VAL A 145 -38.69 -7.30 -16.20
N ALA A 146 -40.02 -7.21 -16.02
CA ALA A 146 -40.92 -6.49 -16.92
C ALA A 146 -40.57 -5.00 -16.99
N LEU A 147 -40.29 -4.40 -15.83
CA LEU A 147 -39.90 -2.98 -15.75
C LEU A 147 -38.62 -2.71 -16.55
N PHE A 148 -37.54 -3.46 -16.28
CA PHE A 148 -36.25 -3.21 -16.95
C PHE A 148 -36.29 -3.60 -18.44
N LYS A 149 -37.05 -4.64 -18.82
CA LYS A 149 -37.32 -4.93 -20.25
C LYS A 149 -38.02 -3.79 -20.95
N SER A 150 -39.02 -3.15 -20.30
CA SER A 150 -39.75 -1.99 -20.87
C SER A 150 -38.85 -0.76 -21.04
N ARG A 151 -37.80 -0.64 -20.25
CA ARG A 151 -36.77 0.41 -20.31
C ARG A 151 -35.58 0.07 -21.22
N GLY A 152 -35.54 -1.14 -21.78
CA GLY A 152 -34.44 -1.60 -22.62
C GLY A 152 -33.15 -1.89 -21.86
N GLU A 153 -33.21 -2.11 -20.56
CA GLU A 153 -32.08 -2.29 -19.65
C GLU A 153 -31.71 -3.79 -19.51
N HIS A 154 -31.11 -4.35 -20.56
CA HIS A 154 -30.86 -5.80 -20.64
C HIS A 154 -29.88 -6.32 -19.57
N TYR A 155 -28.86 -5.56 -19.16
CA TYR A 155 -27.94 -5.98 -18.08
C TYR A 155 -28.66 -6.10 -16.73
N LYS A 156 -29.60 -5.21 -16.42
CA LYS A 156 -30.41 -5.31 -15.20
C LYS A 156 -31.28 -6.56 -15.21
N VAL A 157 -31.86 -6.91 -16.37
CA VAL A 157 -32.63 -8.14 -16.55
C VAL A 157 -31.74 -9.37 -16.28
N GLU A 158 -30.55 -9.42 -16.89
CA GLU A 158 -29.60 -10.51 -16.71
C GLU A 158 -29.17 -10.67 -15.24
N ILE A 159 -28.90 -9.55 -14.54
CA ILE A 159 -28.58 -9.57 -13.11
C ILE A 159 -29.72 -10.17 -12.30
N ILE A 160 -30.96 -9.75 -12.57
CA ILE A 160 -32.14 -10.24 -11.83
C ILE A 160 -32.35 -11.75 -12.08
N GLU A 161 -32.19 -12.21 -13.31
CA GLU A 161 -32.37 -13.61 -13.70
C GLU A 161 -31.35 -14.53 -13.02
N ASP A 162 -30.14 -14.04 -12.73
CA ASP A 162 -29.06 -14.78 -12.05
C ASP A 162 -29.15 -14.77 -10.52
N LEU A 163 -29.98 -13.90 -9.92
CA LEU A 163 -30.12 -13.90 -8.46
C LEU A 163 -30.76 -15.23 -7.98
N PRO A 164 -30.41 -15.71 -6.78
CA PRO A 164 -31.08 -16.89 -6.17
C PRO A 164 -32.59 -16.74 -6.17
N ALA A 165 -33.32 -17.87 -6.31
CA ALA A 165 -34.77 -17.83 -6.44
C ALA A 165 -35.51 -17.20 -5.24
N ASP A 166 -34.90 -17.28 -4.06
CA ASP A 166 -35.40 -16.74 -2.78
C ASP A 166 -34.85 -15.31 -2.49
N ALA A 167 -34.05 -14.73 -3.38
CA ALA A 167 -33.52 -13.39 -3.18
C ALA A 167 -34.62 -12.35 -3.23
N GLU A 168 -34.66 -11.47 -2.20
CA GLU A 168 -35.50 -10.27 -2.20
C GLU A 168 -34.98 -9.29 -3.27
N ILE A 169 -35.88 -8.84 -4.13
CA ILE A 169 -35.57 -7.87 -5.18
C ILE A 169 -36.08 -6.51 -4.75
N SER A 170 -35.16 -5.55 -4.61
CA SER A 170 -35.49 -4.19 -4.28
C SER A 170 -35.03 -3.21 -5.35
N LEU A 171 -35.88 -2.22 -5.57
CA LEU A 171 -35.66 -1.09 -6.48
C LEU A 171 -35.53 0.18 -5.66
N TYR A 172 -34.69 1.08 -6.11
CA TYR A 172 -34.58 2.43 -5.58
C TYR A 172 -34.96 3.42 -6.64
N ARG A 173 -35.88 4.34 -6.27
CA ARG A 173 -36.41 5.39 -7.15
C ARG A 173 -35.99 6.75 -6.65
N GLN A 174 -35.53 7.58 -7.58
CA GLN A 174 -35.26 9.00 -7.39
C GLN A 174 -35.83 9.76 -8.61
N GLY A 175 -36.88 10.56 -8.41
CA GLY A 175 -37.63 11.11 -9.55
C GLY A 175 -38.14 10.02 -10.51
N ASP A 176 -37.83 10.18 -11.79
CA ASP A 176 -38.15 9.19 -12.83
C ASP A 176 -37.09 8.08 -12.99
N TYR A 177 -35.94 8.25 -12.35
CA TYR A 177 -34.88 7.24 -12.37
C TYR A 177 -35.18 6.10 -11.42
N VAL A 178 -34.89 4.87 -11.86
CA VAL A 178 -35.00 3.67 -11.03
C VAL A 178 -33.80 2.78 -11.26
N ASP A 179 -33.26 2.22 -10.17
CA ASP A 179 -32.16 1.26 -10.21
C ASP A 179 -32.45 0.01 -9.38
N LEU A 180 -31.86 -1.12 -9.78
CA LEU A 180 -31.83 -2.37 -9.04
C LEU A 180 -30.75 -2.27 -7.97
N CYS A 181 -31.12 -2.27 -6.70
CA CYS A 181 -30.16 -2.07 -5.62
C CYS A 181 -30.65 -2.66 -4.29
N ARG A 182 -29.70 -3.07 -3.45
CA ARG A 182 -29.99 -3.56 -2.08
C ARG A 182 -30.07 -2.43 -1.05
N GLY A 183 -29.44 -1.28 -1.33
CA GLY A 183 -29.33 -0.15 -0.41
C GLY A 183 -28.37 -0.42 0.76
N PRO A 184 -28.45 0.37 1.86
CA PRO A 184 -29.30 1.55 1.96
C PRO A 184 -28.77 2.75 1.18
N HIS A 185 -29.64 3.76 1.01
CA HIS A 185 -29.33 5.04 0.37
C HIS A 185 -29.63 6.23 1.29
N VAL A 186 -29.10 7.39 0.93
CA VAL A 186 -29.43 8.65 1.59
C VAL A 186 -30.90 9.01 1.35
N PRO A 187 -31.55 9.83 2.22
CA PRO A 187 -32.99 10.11 2.13
C PRO A 187 -33.43 10.84 0.85
N SER A 188 -32.57 11.67 0.27
CA SER A 188 -32.81 12.37 -0.98
C SER A 188 -31.51 12.70 -1.69
N THR A 189 -31.58 13.02 -2.99
CA THR A 189 -30.41 13.42 -3.78
C THR A 189 -29.69 14.63 -3.21
N GLY A 190 -30.41 15.54 -2.54
CA GLY A 190 -29.85 16.72 -1.86
C GLY A 190 -28.90 16.39 -0.72
N HIS A 191 -29.06 15.24 -0.03
CA HIS A 191 -28.18 14.80 1.05
C HIS A 191 -26.77 14.38 0.57
N ILE A 192 -26.58 14.15 -0.74
CA ILE A 192 -25.28 13.89 -1.35
C ILE A 192 -24.39 15.14 -1.30
N GLY A 193 -24.99 16.32 -1.38
CA GLY A 193 -24.25 17.57 -1.40
C GLY A 193 -23.46 17.78 -2.71
N ASN A 194 -22.46 18.66 -2.66
CA ASN A 194 -21.69 19.05 -3.84
C ASN A 194 -20.21 18.65 -3.76
N ALA A 195 -19.87 17.75 -2.85
CA ALA A 195 -18.48 17.34 -2.61
C ALA A 195 -18.14 16.03 -3.33
N PHE A 196 -18.30 15.99 -4.65
CA PHE A 196 -17.95 14.85 -5.50
C PHE A 196 -17.14 15.29 -6.73
N LYS A 197 -16.42 14.33 -7.33
CA LYS A 197 -15.58 14.55 -8.51
C LYS A 197 -15.45 13.28 -9.33
N LEU A 198 -15.57 13.38 -10.66
CA LEU A 198 -15.22 12.31 -11.58
C LEU A 198 -13.71 12.24 -11.75
N MET A 199 -13.14 11.05 -11.70
CA MET A 199 -11.67 10.86 -11.60
C MET A 199 -11.05 10.33 -12.88
N LYS A 200 -11.57 9.21 -13.40
CA LYS A 200 -11.04 8.55 -14.59
C LYS A 200 -12.06 7.65 -15.26
N VAL A 201 -11.82 7.32 -16.53
CA VAL A 201 -12.50 6.24 -17.24
C VAL A 201 -11.55 5.10 -17.52
N ALA A 202 -12.03 3.86 -17.45
CA ALA A 202 -11.27 2.65 -17.77
C ALA A 202 -12.19 1.61 -18.43
N GLY A 203 -11.60 0.68 -19.18
CA GLY A 203 -12.31 -0.53 -19.62
C GLY A 203 -12.51 -1.51 -18.47
N ALA A 204 -13.63 -2.21 -18.45
CA ALA A 204 -13.90 -3.31 -17.51
C ALA A 204 -14.74 -4.37 -18.23
N TYR A 205 -14.32 -5.63 -18.19
CA TYR A 205 -15.12 -6.71 -18.76
C TYR A 205 -16.35 -6.99 -17.91
N TRP A 206 -17.50 -7.20 -18.57
CA TRP A 206 -18.71 -7.60 -17.89
C TRP A 206 -18.45 -8.83 -17.02
N ARG A 207 -18.83 -8.78 -15.74
CA ARG A 207 -18.57 -9.82 -14.73
C ARG A 207 -17.10 -10.20 -14.53
N GLY A 208 -16.17 -9.37 -14.96
CA GLY A 208 -14.73 -9.64 -14.85
C GLY A 208 -14.19 -10.72 -15.78
N ASP A 209 -14.99 -11.24 -16.70
CA ASP A 209 -14.59 -12.26 -17.67
C ASP A 209 -14.16 -11.59 -18.99
N SER A 210 -12.92 -11.82 -19.40
CA SER A 210 -12.35 -11.26 -20.65
C SER A 210 -13.04 -11.75 -21.94
N ASN A 211 -13.87 -12.78 -21.86
CA ASN A 211 -14.67 -13.26 -22.97
C ASN A 211 -15.99 -12.48 -23.15
N ASN A 212 -16.40 -11.70 -22.15
CA ASN A 212 -17.58 -10.88 -22.19
C ASN A 212 -17.31 -9.50 -22.79
N GLU A 213 -18.38 -8.73 -23.03
CA GLU A 213 -18.30 -7.37 -23.53
C GLU A 213 -17.47 -6.47 -22.62
N MET A 214 -16.64 -5.62 -23.24
CA MET A 214 -15.90 -4.59 -22.54
C MET A 214 -16.78 -3.38 -22.29
N LEU A 215 -17.09 -3.13 -21.02
CA LEU A 215 -17.81 -1.97 -20.54
C LEU A 215 -16.85 -0.82 -20.25
N GLN A 216 -17.43 0.37 -20.05
CA GLN A 216 -16.70 1.56 -19.68
C GLN A 216 -17.02 1.90 -18.23
N ARG A 217 -15.99 1.89 -17.39
CA ARG A 217 -16.07 2.17 -15.97
C ARG A 217 -15.66 3.61 -15.69
N ILE A 218 -16.59 4.42 -15.20
CA ILE A 218 -16.29 5.76 -14.71
C ILE A 218 -16.05 5.69 -13.20
N TYR A 219 -14.86 6.07 -12.78
CA TYR A 219 -14.50 6.22 -11.37
C TYR A 219 -14.75 7.63 -10.89
N ALA A 220 -15.28 7.75 -9.68
CA ALA A 220 -15.57 9.01 -9.04
C ALA A 220 -15.31 8.94 -7.53
N THR A 221 -15.30 10.08 -6.86
CA THR A 221 -15.18 10.20 -5.41
C THR A 221 -16.26 11.12 -4.86
N ALA A 222 -16.68 10.87 -3.60
CA ALA A 222 -17.59 11.74 -2.87
C ALA A 222 -17.23 11.78 -1.38
N TRP A 223 -17.41 12.96 -0.79
CA TRP A 223 -16.97 13.27 0.58
C TRP A 223 -18.06 14.00 1.35
N ALA A 224 -17.93 14.05 2.68
CA ALA A 224 -18.91 14.69 3.56
C ALA A 224 -19.04 16.20 3.27
N ASP A 225 -17.95 16.86 2.94
CA ASP A 225 -17.91 18.28 2.60
C ASP A 225 -16.81 18.60 1.57
N LYS A 226 -16.79 19.87 1.11
CA LYS A 226 -15.83 20.34 0.12
C LYS A 226 -14.39 20.33 0.62
N LYS A 227 -14.17 20.55 1.90
CA LYS A 227 -12.82 20.57 2.47
C LYS A 227 -12.20 19.18 2.39
N ASP A 228 -12.94 18.14 2.77
CA ASP A 228 -12.49 16.75 2.68
C ASP A 228 -12.19 16.35 1.23
N LEU A 229 -13.04 16.80 0.27
CA LEU A 229 -12.80 16.59 -1.16
C LEU A 229 -11.52 17.29 -1.63
N GLU A 230 -11.30 18.55 -1.26
CA GLU A 230 -10.10 19.32 -1.63
C GLU A 230 -8.84 18.69 -1.04
N GLU A 231 -8.88 18.26 0.21
CA GLU A 231 -7.76 17.54 0.86
C GLU A 231 -7.45 16.22 0.14
N TYR A 232 -8.47 15.47 -0.24
CA TYR A 232 -8.30 14.24 -1.02
C TYR A 232 -7.68 14.50 -2.40
N LEU A 233 -8.21 15.48 -3.15
CA LEU A 233 -7.70 15.83 -4.48
C LEU A 233 -6.25 16.32 -4.41
N HIS A 234 -5.93 17.14 -3.41
CA HIS A 234 -4.56 17.58 -3.16
C HIS A 234 -3.64 16.39 -2.87
N ARG A 235 -4.07 15.43 -2.04
CA ARG A 235 -3.32 14.20 -1.75
C ARG A 235 -3.05 13.39 -3.01
N ILE A 236 -4.04 13.25 -3.90
CA ILE A 236 -3.87 12.53 -5.18
C ILE A 236 -2.90 13.26 -6.11
N GLU A 237 -3.00 14.60 -6.20
CA GLU A 237 -2.07 15.40 -7.00
C GLU A 237 -0.63 15.30 -6.47
N GLU A 238 -0.44 15.39 -5.16
CA GLU A 238 0.86 15.20 -4.53
C GLU A 238 1.40 13.77 -4.73
N ALA A 239 0.54 12.75 -4.67
CA ALA A 239 0.93 11.38 -4.97
C ALA A 239 1.43 11.23 -6.42
N ALA A 240 0.74 11.85 -7.38
CA ALA A 240 1.16 11.82 -8.79
C ALA A 240 2.50 12.55 -9.04
N LYS A 241 2.77 13.64 -8.30
CA LYS A 241 4.06 14.35 -8.37
C LYS A 241 5.22 13.53 -7.80
N ARG A 242 4.93 12.65 -6.84
CA ARG A 242 5.90 11.81 -6.12
C ARG A 242 6.05 10.41 -6.70
N ASP A 243 5.25 10.04 -7.71
CA ASP A 243 5.27 8.70 -8.30
C ASP A 243 6.70 8.27 -8.66
N HIS A 244 7.16 7.17 -8.05
CA HIS A 244 8.52 6.66 -8.22
C HIS A 244 8.86 6.31 -9.68
N ARG A 245 7.87 5.98 -10.51
CA ARG A 245 8.07 5.68 -11.95
C ARG A 245 8.43 6.96 -12.71
N LYS A 246 7.76 8.07 -12.37
CA LYS A 246 8.04 9.40 -12.93
C LYS A 246 9.39 9.90 -12.45
N LEU A 247 9.60 9.95 -11.12
CA LEU A 247 10.84 10.41 -10.52
C LEU A 247 12.03 9.52 -10.90
N GLY A 248 11.83 8.21 -10.97
CA GLY A 248 12.86 7.26 -11.41
C GLY A 248 13.35 7.54 -12.83
N LYS A 249 12.44 7.92 -13.73
CA LYS A 249 12.80 8.36 -15.10
C LYS A 249 13.51 9.72 -15.11
N GLU A 250 13.00 10.72 -14.36
CA GLU A 250 13.59 12.06 -14.27
C GLU A 250 15.00 12.03 -13.66
N MET A 251 15.22 11.15 -12.67
CA MET A 251 16.50 10.96 -11.99
C MET A 251 17.42 9.93 -12.67
N ASP A 252 16.97 9.27 -13.74
CA ASP A 252 17.69 8.23 -14.46
C ASP A 252 18.10 7.05 -13.57
N LEU A 253 17.13 6.49 -12.80
CA LEU A 253 17.40 5.44 -11.82
C LEU A 253 17.18 4.03 -12.37
N PHE A 254 16.12 3.82 -13.15
CA PHE A 254 15.72 2.50 -13.66
C PHE A 254 14.68 2.63 -14.78
N HIS A 255 14.47 1.51 -15.48
CA HIS A 255 13.33 1.34 -16.39
C HIS A 255 12.79 -0.09 -16.35
N PHE A 256 11.67 -0.31 -17.01
CA PHE A 256 11.03 -1.61 -17.19
C PHE A 256 10.91 -1.92 -18.67
N GLU A 257 11.14 -3.18 -19.04
CA GLU A 257 10.96 -3.72 -20.39
C GLU A 257 9.90 -4.84 -20.36
N PRO A 258 8.60 -4.50 -20.42
CA PRO A 258 7.54 -5.49 -20.28
C PRO A 258 7.54 -6.59 -21.35
N GLU A 259 8.08 -6.30 -22.53
CA GLU A 259 8.16 -7.23 -23.65
C GLU A 259 9.20 -8.31 -23.41
N TYR A 260 10.36 -7.95 -22.83
CA TYR A 260 11.49 -8.87 -22.64
C TYR A 260 11.59 -9.45 -21.23
N ALA A 261 11.26 -8.65 -20.21
CA ALA A 261 11.40 -9.04 -18.82
C ALA A 261 10.24 -8.46 -17.96
N PRO A 262 9.00 -8.95 -18.16
CA PRO A 262 7.83 -8.40 -17.49
C PRO A 262 7.95 -8.53 -15.96
N GLY A 263 7.91 -7.39 -15.26
CA GLY A 263 8.01 -7.32 -13.79
C GLY A 263 9.43 -7.46 -13.24
N ALA A 264 10.47 -7.32 -14.07
CA ALA A 264 11.86 -7.19 -13.63
C ALA A 264 12.37 -5.76 -13.84
N VAL A 265 13.27 -5.32 -12.97
CA VAL A 265 13.81 -3.96 -12.98
C VAL A 265 15.16 -3.93 -13.69
N PHE A 266 15.31 -3.02 -14.65
CA PHE A 266 16.61 -2.68 -15.24
C PHE A 266 17.18 -1.46 -14.52
N TRP A 267 18.18 -1.69 -13.69
CA TRP A 267 18.81 -0.63 -12.89
C TRP A 267 19.85 0.14 -13.71
N HIS A 268 19.73 1.47 -13.74
CA HIS A 268 20.77 2.33 -14.25
C HIS A 268 21.85 2.57 -13.17
N ASP A 269 22.99 3.13 -13.53
CA ASP A 269 24.10 3.37 -12.59
C ASP A 269 23.65 4.10 -11.30
N LYS A 270 22.88 5.18 -11.45
CA LYS A 270 22.39 5.97 -10.31
C LYS A 270 21.44 5.16 -9.41
N GLY A 271 20.49 4.44 -9.98
CA GLY A 271 19.56 3.59 -9.23
C GLY A 271 20.27 2.44 -8.55
N TYR A 272 21.22 1.80 -9.23
CA TYR A 272 21.99 0.70 -8.66
C TYR A 272 22.93 1.15 -7.53
N LYS A 273 23.42 2.39 -7.56
CA LYS A 273 24.16 2.98 -6.42
C LYS A 273 23.31 3.09 -5.17
N ILE A 274 22.04 3.54 -5.30
CA ILE A 274 21.12 3.61 -4.16
C ILE A 274 20.82 2.19 -3.65
N TYR A 275 20.49 1.28 -4.56
CA TYR A 275 20.23 -0.12 -4.26
C TYR A 275 21.37 -0.76 -3.45
N ARG A 276 22.62 -0.57 -3.87
CA ARG A 276 23.81 -1.07 -3.16
C ARG A 276 23.98 -0.41 -1.79
N ARG A 277 23.72 0.89 -1.65
CA ARG A 277 23.79 1.60 -0.35
C ARG A 277 22.75 1.10 0.63
N LEU A 278 21.55 0.75 0.18
CA LEU A 278 20.53 0.12 1.03
C LEU A 278 21.01 -1.24 1.54
N ILE A 279 21.60 -2.07 0.69
CA ILE A 279 22.17 -3.36 1.09
C ILE A 279 23.33 -3.17 2.06
N GLU A 280 24.25 -2.24 1.79
CA GLU A 280 25.40 -1.94 2.66
C GLU A 280 24.92 -1.43 4.03
N TYR A 281 23.95 -0.54 4.08
CA TYR A 281 23.32 -0.07 5.31
C TYR A 281 22.73 -1.25 6.12
N MET A 282 21.92 -2.07 5.48
CA MET A 282 21.28 -3.21 6.15
C MET A 282 22.30 -4.24 6.61
N ARG A 283 23.34 -4.50 5.82
CA ARG A 283 24.45 -5.41 6.21
C ARG A 283 25.13 -4.91 7.47
N ASN A 284 25.50 -3.63 7.54
CA ASN A 284 26.08 -3.05 8.74
C ASN A 284 25.18 -3.19 9.95
N ARG A 285 23.86 -2.93 9.79
CA ARG A 285 22.88 -3.10 10.88
C ARG A 285 22.77 -4.57 11.32
N GLN A 286 22.83 -5.51 10.40
CA GLN A 286 22.77 -6.95 10.68
C GLN A 286 24.03 -7.42 11.41
N GLU A 287 25.22 -7.06 10.94
CA GLU A 287 26.49 -7.43 11.57
C GLU A 287 26.57 -6.94 13.02
N HIS A 288 26.19 -5.67 13.29
CA HIS A 288 26.15 -5.11 14.65
C HIS A 288 25.12 -5.80 15.58
N ASN A 289 24.11 -6.45 15.00
CA ASN A 289 23.10 -7.21 15.75
C ASN A 289 23.37 -8.72 15.74
N GLY A 290 24.58 -9.16 15.40
CA GLY A 290 25.04 -10.53 15.48
C GLY A 290 24.40 -11.49 14.46
N TYR A 291 24.08 -10.98 13.27
CA TYR A 291 23.62 -11.81 12.16
C TYR A 291 24.81 -12.28 11.32
N GLU A 292 24.74 -13.55 10.89
CA GLU A 292 25.64 -14.14 9.92
C GLU A 292 25.02 -14.08 8.53
N GLU A 293 25.73 -13.50 7.51
CA GLU A 293 25.22 -13.45 6.14
C GLU A 293 25.47 -14.78 5.44
N VAL A 294 24.42 -15.36 4.88
CA VAL A 294 24.45 -16.59 4.08
C VAL A 294 23.93 -16.35 2.68
N SER A 295 24.16 -17.28 1.76
CA SER A 295 23.64 -17.23 0.41
C SER A 295 23.21 -18.63 -0.05
N THR A 296 21.97 -18.76 -0.52
CA THR A 296 21.42 -20.03 -0.99
C THR A 296 21.17 -20.03 -2.51
N PRO A 297 21.21 -21.19 -3.17
CA PRO A 297 20.98 -21.28 -4.61
C PRO A 297 19.62 -20.74 -5.04
N ARG A 298 19.56 -20.12 -6.21
CA ARG A 298 18.31 -19.61 -6.78
C ARG A 298 17.44 -20.71 -7.42
N ILE A 299 18.07 -21.72 -8.01
CA ILE A 299 17.40 -22.84 -8.66
C ILE A 299 17.57 -24.06 -7.79
N MET A 300 16.47 -24.65 -7.38
CA MET A 300 16.46 -25.84 -6.52
C MET A 300 15.42 -26.84 -7.02
N ASP A 301 15.63 -28.11 -6.67
CA ASP A 301 14.74 -29.22 -7.05
C ASP A 301 13.35 -29.05 -6.42
N ARG A 302 12.35 -29.52 -7.13
CA ARG A 302 10.94 -29.51 -6.69
C ARG A 302 10.73 -30.17 -5.32
N CYS A 303 11.46 -31.23 -5.00
CA CYS A 303 11.30 -31.95 -3.73
C CYS A 303 11.49 -31.06 -2.50
N LEU A 304 12.35 -30.03 -2.58
CA LEU A 304 12.53 -29.05 -1.50
C LEU A 304 11.25 -28.26 -1.24
N TRP A 305 10.58 -27.86 -2.30
CA TRP A 305 9.35 -27.07 -2.25
C TRP A 305 8.13 -27.89 -1.83
N GLU A 306 8.11 -29.17 -2.16
CA GLU A 306 7.12 -30.14 -1.62
C GLU A 306 7.33 -30.38 -0.13
N THR A 307 8.57 -30.60 0.30
CA THR A 307 8.92 -30.75 1.71
C THR A 307 8.49 -29.54 2.54
N SER A 308 8.73 -28.35 2.06
CA SER A 308 8.34 -27.11 2.74
C SER A 308 6.85 -26.74 2.62
N GLY A 309 6.11 -27.36 1.70
CA GLY A 309 4.70 -27.05 1.40
C GLY A 309 4.49 -25.86 0.47
N HIS A 310 5.56 -25.21 0.03
CA HIS A 310 5.45 -24.06 -0.88
C HIS A 310 4.97 -24.46 -2.28
N TRP A 311 5.27 -25.70 -2.73
CA TRP A 311 4.84 -26.19 -4.04
C TRP A 311 3.32 -26.14 -4.20
N GLU A 312 2.60 -26.64 -3.22
CA GLU A 312 1.14 -26.66 -3.25
C GLU A 312 0.51 -25.27 -3.02
N LYS A 313 1.09 -24.48 -2.11
CA LYS A 313 0.52 -23.20 -1.70
C LYS A 313 0.74 -22.09 -2.72
N TYR A 314 1.91 -22.02 -3.34
CA TYR A 314 2.19 -21.01 -4.36
C TYR A 314 1.66 -21.39 -5.74
N GLY A 315 1.53 -22.68 -6.07
CA GLY A 315 0.89 -23.16 -7.30
C GLY A 315 1.35 -22.43 -8.56
N ALA A 316 0.43 -21.72 -9.21
CA ALA A 316 0.68 -20.96 -10.43
C ALA A 316 1.60 -19.74 -10.26
N HIS A 317 1.91 -19.31 -9.02
CA HIS A 317 2.85 -18.22 -8.73
C HIS A 317 4.32 -18.65 -8.74
N ASN A 318 4.63 -19.93 -8.96
CA ASN A 318 5.99 -20.43 -9.07
C ASN A 318 6.54 -20.27 -10.49
N TYR A 319 7.81 -19.86 -10.60
CA TYR A 319 8.59 -20.04 -11.80
C TYR A 319 9.22 -21.43 -11.79
N SER A 320 8.60 -22.39 -12.43
CA SER A 320 9.07 -23.79 -12.50
C SER A 320 9.28 -24.24 -13.94
N GLY A 321 10.14 -25.20 -14.10
CA GLY A 321 10.45 -25.81 -15.39
C GLY A 321 10.92 -27.25 -15.23
N GLN A 322 11.14 -27.91 -16.35
CA GLN A 322 11.63 -29.29 -16.42
C GLN A 322 12.92 -29.33 -17.24
N THR A 323 13.90 -30.04 -16.73
CA THR A 323 15.17 -30.30 -17.46
C THR A 323 14.97 -31.36 -18.53
N GLU A 324 15.92 -31.52 -19.45
CA GLU A 324 15.85 -32.51 -20.53
C GLU A 324 15.71 -33.96 -20.01
N ASP A 325 16.28 -34.27 -18.83
CA ASP A 325 16.15 -35.56 -18.17
C ASP A 325 14.86 -35.72 -17.34
N GLY A 326 13.92 -34.76 -17.48
CA GLY A 326 12.59 -34.82 -16.88
C GLY A 326 12.48 -34.39 -15.42
N LYS A 327 13.54 -33.87 -14.81
CA LYS A 327 13.49 -33.38 -13.42
C LYS A 327 12.88 -32.00 -13.34
N TRP A 328 12.00 -31.80 -12.38
CA TRP A 328 11.39 -30.52 -12.12
C TRP A 328 12.27 -29.66 -11.21
N PHE A 329 12.42 -28.40 -11.58
CA PHE A 329 13.06 -27.38 -10.77
C PHE A 329 12.13 -26.17 -10.55
N CYS A 330 12.45 -25.38 -9.54
CA CYS A 330 11.79 -24.11 -9.26
C CYS A 330 12.84 -23.02 -8.99
N ILE A 331 12.63 -21.84 -9.55
CA ILE A 331 13.36 -20.65 -9.12
C ILE A 331 12.75 -20.23 -7.78
N LYS A 332 13.60 -20.07 -6.76
CA LYS A 332 13.12 -19.86 -5.38
C LYS A 332 12.11 -18.70 -5.26
N PRO A 333 10.90 -18.95 -4.76
CA PRO A 333 9.93 -17.91 -4.41
C PRO A 333 10.14 -17.34 -3.02
N MET A 334 10.93 -18.06 -2.19
CA MET A 334 11.27 -17.73 -0.81
C MET A 334 12.66 -18.26 -0.43
N ASN A 335 13.27 -17.70 0.62
CA ASN A 335 14.62 -18.08 1.07
C ASN A 335 14.61 -19.15 2.19
N CYS A 336 13.52 -19.26 2.95
CA CYS A 336 13.43 -20.08 4.14
C CYS A 336 13.83 -21.56 3.96
N PRO A 337 13.44 -22.30 2.91
CA PRO A 337 13.87 -23.69 2.76
C PRO A 337 15.40 -23.83 2.56
N GLY A 338 15.99 -22.86 1.85
CA GLY A 338 17.45 -22.81 1.69
C GLY A 338 18.17 -22.58 3.02
N GLY A 339 17.69 -21.63 3.82
CA GLY A 339 18.22 -21.33 5.15
C GLY A 339 18.15 -22.54 6.10
N LEU A 340 17.05 -23.29 6.08
CA LEU A 340 16.90 -24.53 6.83
C LEU A 340 17.95 -25.59 6.46
N LEU A 341 18.28 -25.70 5.17
CA LEU A 341 19.35 -26.61 4.72
C LEU A 341 20.74 -26.16 5.19
N VAL A 342 20.98 -24.86 5.32
CA VAL A 342 22.21 -24.31 5.90
C VAL A 342 22.28 -24.64 7.40
N TYR A 343 21.20 -24.37 8.14
CA TYR A 343 21.12 -24.71 9.57
C TYR A 343 21.37 -26.19 9.83
N LYS A 344 20.85 -27.10 8.99
CA LYS A 344 20.94 -28.55 9.11
C LYS A 344 22.36 -29.07 9.01
N GLN A 345 23.33 -28.24 8.58
CA GLN A 345 24.73 -28.65 8.51
C GLN A 345 25.39 -28.64 9.91
N GLY A 346 25.92 -29.78 10.32
CA GLY A 346 26.54 -29.95 11.64
C GLY A 346 25.55 -30.08 12.81
N ILE A 347 26.08 -30.36 13.98
CA ILE A 347 25.31 -30.46 15.22
C ILE A 347 25.27 -29.09 15.86
N LYS A 348 24.09 -28.63 16.26
CA LYS A 348 23.88 -27.42 17.04
C LYS A 348 23.56 -27.76 18.49
N SER A 349 24.00 -26.94 19.41
CA SER A 349 23.62 -27.02 20.82
C SER A 349 22.82 -25.78 21.24
N TYR A 350 22.19 -25.85 22.41
CA TYR A 350 21.47 -24.69 22.98
C TYR A 350 22.38 -23.46 23.18
N ARG A 351 23.73 -23.66 23.28
CA ARG A 351 24.70 -22.57 23.42
C ARG A 351 24.96 -21.82 22.11
N ASP A 352 24.63 -22.44 20.97
CA ASP A 352 24.76 -21.83 19.65
C ASP A 352 23.52 -20.98 19.31
N LEU A 353 22.48 -21.02 20.15
CA LEU A 353 21.24 -20.30 19.98
C LEU A 353 21.17 -19.05 20.88
N PRO A 354 20.59 -17.95 20.42
CA PRO A 354 19.93 -17.77 19.12
C PRO A 354 20.92 -17.66 17.97
N LEU A 355 20.69 -18.40 16.89
CA LEU A 355 21.46 -18.30 15.65
C LEU A 355 20.69 -17.44 14.64
N ARG A 356 21.27 -16.30 14.24
CA ARG A 356 20.65 -15.34 13.34
C ARG A 356 21.31 -15.38 11.98
N MET A 357 20.65 -15.93 10.96
CA MET A 357 21.16 -16.04 9.60
C MET A 357 20.41 -15.06 8.68
N ALA A 358 21.12 -14.15 8.02
CA ALA A 358 20.59 -13.18 7.08
C ALA A 358 20.95 -13.54 5.64
N GLU A 359 20.08 -13.22 4.70
CA GLU A 359 20.32 -13.42 3.27
C GLU A 359 19.71 -12.28 2.45
N PHE A 360 20.53 -11.60 1.63
CA PHE A 360 19.99 -10.76 0.56
C PHE A 360 19.57 -11.66 -0.61
N GLY A 361 18.46 -12.35 -0.40
CA GLY A 361 18.00 -13.41 -1.29
C GLY A 361 17.15 -12.85 -2.45
N LYS A 362 17.63 -13.07 -3.68
CA LYS A 362 16.85 -12.74 -4.88
C LYS A 362 15.84 -13.86 -5.15
N VAL A 363 14.56 -13.51 -5.09
CA VAL A 363 13.42 -14.42 -5.26
C VAL A 363 12.56 -14.01 -6.45
N ASN A 364 11.79 -14.97 -6.98
CA ASN A 364 10.93 -14.77 -8.13
C ASN A 364 9.52 -15.29 -7.85
N ARG A 365 8.50 -14.44 -8.06
CA ARG A 365 7.08 -14.79 -7.95
C ARG A 365 6.34 -14.40 -9.20
N TYR A 366 5.57 -15.32 -9.78
CA TYR A 366 4.78 -15.05 -10.97
C TYR A 366 3.52 -14.28 -10.62
N GLU A 367 3.68 -12.97 -10.45
CA GLU A 367 2.56 -12.06 -10.23
C GLU A 367 1.76 -11.86 -11.52
N ALA A 368 0.43 -11.73 -11.42
CA ALA A 368 -0.41 -11.42 -12.57
C ALA A 368 -0.01 -10.07 -13.21
N SER A 369 -0.05 -9.99 -14.53
CA SER A 369 0.40 -8.78 -15.26
C SER A 369 -0.34 -7.52 -14.82
N GLY A 370 -1.64 -7.60 -14.53
CA GLY A 370 -2.45 -6.48 -14.05
C GLY A 370 -2.15 -6.03 -12.61
N ALA A 371 -1.39 -6.83 -11.85
CA ALA A 371 -0.99 -6.50 -10.49
C ALA A 371 0.38 -5.81 -10.41
N LEU A 372 1.15 -5.77 -11.51
CA LEU A 372 2.47 -5.14 -11.54
C LEU A 372 2.36 -3.62 -11.39
N MET A 373 3.20 -3.03 -10.52
CA MET A 373 3.13 -1.62 -10.19
C MET A 373 4.53 -1.04 -9.91
N GLY A 374 5.29 -0.76 -10.99
CA GLY A 374 6.65 -0.22 -10.86
C GLY A 374 7.50 -1.03 -9.87
N LEU A 375 8.25 -0.35 -9.00
CA LEU A 375 9.04 -1.00 -7.95
C LEU A 375 8.20 -1.60 -6.80
N MET A 376 6.92 -1.17 -6.65
CA MET A 376 6.06 -1.59 -5.54
C MET A 376 5.61 -3.04 -5.67
N ARG A 377 5.47 -3.56 -6.88
CA ARG A 377 5.10 -4.96 -7.14
C ARG A 377 5.75 -5.47 -8.42
N VAL A 378 6.75 -6.29 -8.25
CA VAL A 378 7.60 -6.86 -9.28
C VAL A 378 7.54 -8.38 -9.26
N ARG A 379 8.11 -9.04 -10.26
CA ARG A 379 8.24 -10.51 -10.33
C ARG A 379 9.60 -11.03 -9.89
N GLU A 380 10.61 -10.18 -9.90
CA GLU A 380 11.94 -10.48 -9.38
C GLU A 380 12.33 -9.37 -8.38
N PHE A 381 12.70 -9.75 -7.17
CA PHE A 381 13.08 -8.81 -6.11
C PHE A 381 14.05 -9.44 -5.11
N THR A 382 14.77 -8.58 -4.40
CA THR A 382 15.72 -8.99 -3.37
C THR A 382 15.14 -8.66 -2.00
N GLN A 383 15.04 -9.68 -1.14
CA GLN A 383 14.62 -9.51 0.26
C GLN A 383 15.85 -9.33 1.16
N ASP A 384 15.73 -8.48 2.16
CA ASP A 384 16.61 -8.42 3.32
C ASP A 384 16.18 -9.47 4.36
N ASP A 385 16.06 -10.68 3.92
CA ASP A 385 15.48 -11.78 4.67
C ASP A 385 16.44 -12.27 5.77
N ALA A 386 15.91 -12.75 6.88
CA ALA A 386 16.68 -13.49 7.85
C ALA A 386 15.81 -14.50 8.61
N HIS A 387 16.49 -15.52 9.09
CA HIS A 387 15.92 -16.61 9.86
C HIS A 387 16.68 -16.71 11.19
N ILE A 388 15.93 -16.54 12.29
CA ILE A 388 16.46 -16.63 13.64
C ILE A 388 16.02 -17.98 14.22
N PHE A 389 16.96 -18.83 14.55
CA PHE A 389 16.70 -20.09 15.22
C PHE A 389 16.97 -19.90 16.70
N CYS A 390 15.98 -20.15 17.53
CA CYS A 390 16.06 -19.92 18.97
C CYS A 390 15.34 -21.04 19.74
N THR A 391 15.58 -21.10 21.07
CA THR A 391 14.77 -21.95 21.93
C THR A 391 13.37 -21.32 22.12
N PRO A 392 12.36 -22.09 22.55
CA PRO A 392 11.04 -21.53 22.89
C PRO A 392 11.11 -20.39 23.92
N GLU A 393 12.05 -20.47 24.88
CA GLU A 393 12.23 -19.46 25.93
C GLU A 393 12.86 -18.17 25.39
N GLN A 394 13.68 -18.24 24.35
CA GLN A 394 14.32 -17.07 23.71
C GLN A 394 13.39 -16.34 22.73
N MET A 395 12.32 -16.98 22.28
CA MET A 395 11.48 -16.49 21.17
C MET A 395 10.93 -15.09 21.43
N GLU A 396 10.39 -14.82 22.63
CA GLU A 396 9.82 -13.51 22.97
C GLU A 396 10.89 -12.42 22.91
N GLU A 397 12.07 -12.65 23.48
CA GLU A 397 13.17 -11.69 23.51
C GLU A 397 13.71 -11.40 22.10
N GLU A 398 13.79 -12.41 21.24
CA GLU A 398 14.20 -12.24 19.84
C GLU A 398 13.17 -11.43 19.03
N CYS A 399 11.89 -11.64 19.26
CA CYS A 399 10.84 -10.79 18.65
C CYS A 399 10.99 -9.33 19.07
N ILE A 400 11.21 -9.07 20.36
CA ILE A 400 11.39 -7.72 20.91
C ILE A 400 12.63 -7.05 20.34
N THR A 401 13.76 -7.76 20.31
CA THR A 401 15.02 -7.26 19.75
C THR A 401 14.85 -6.89 18.28
N THR A 402 14.17 -7.74 17.52
CA THR A 402 13.88 -7.48 16.12
C THR A 402 12.94 -6.27 15.94
N MET A 403 11.90 -6.12 16.76
CA MET A 403 11.02 -4.94 16.72
C MET A 403 11.78 -3.65 16.98
N LYS A 404 12.65 -3.61 18.00
CA LYS A 404 13.49 -2.43 18.29
C LYS A 404 14.37 -2.08 17.09
N LEU A 405 14.98 -3.07 16.47
CA LEU A 405 15.79 -2.87 15.26
C LEU A 405 14.96 -2.30 14.09
N ILE A 406 13.72 -2.79 13.90
CA ILE A 406 12.81 -2.27 12.88
C ILE A 406 12.53 -0.78 13.10
N PHE A 407 12.14 -0.39 14.32
CA PHE A 407 11.82 1.01 14.63
C PHE A 407 13.01 1.93 14.45
N ASP A 408 14.19 1.49 14.86
CA ASP A 408 15.43 2.24 14.74
C ASP A 408 15.79 2.47 13.27
N ILE A 409 15.75 1.41 12.46
CA ILE A 409 15.99 1.49 11.01
C ILE A 409 14.99 2.44 10.34
N TYR A 410 13.70 2.33 10.63
CA TYR A 410 12.71 3.17 9.96
C TYR A 410 12.87 4.65 10.31
N LYS A 411 13.29 4.95 11.53
CA LYS A 411 13.64 6.30 11.94
C LYS A 411 14.81 6.90 11.13
N ASP A 412 15.84 6.10 10.83
CA ASP A 412 16.98 6.53 10.00
C ASP A 412 16.55 6.98 8.58
N PHE A 413 15.45 6.41 8.08
CA PHE A 413 14.86 6.75 6.79
C PHE A 413 13.74 7.80 6.86
N GLY A 414 13.45 8.35 8.05
CA GLY A 414 12.46 9.42 8.25
C GLY A 414 11.03 8.95 8.45
N PHE A 415 10.80 7.69 8.82
CA PHE A 415 9.48 7.16 9.13
C PHE A 415 9.24 7.15 10.65
N ASP A 416 8.50 8.16 11.14
CA ASP A 416 8.19 8.31 12.58
C ASP A 416 6.89 7.62 13.02
N LYS A 417 6.00 7.29 12.05
CA LYS A 417 4.69 6.70 12.32
C LYS A 417 4.63 5.30 11.75
N ILE A 418 4.58 4.33 12.65
CA ILE A 418 4.52 2.91 12.32
C ILE A 418 3.28 2.33 12.99
N LYS A 419 2.45 1.62 12.22
CA LYS A 419 1.31 0.87 12.70
C LYS A 419 1.66 -0.62 12.71
N ILE A 420 1.21 -1.34 13.73
CA ILE A 420 1.48 -2.77 13.87
C ILE A 420 0.17 -3.54 13.73
N TYR A 421 0.19 -4.59 12.92
CA TYR A 421 -0.85 -5.60 12.88
C TYR A 421 -0.32 -6.94 13.39
N LEU A 422 -1.13 -7.61 14.21
CA LEU A 422 -0.98 -9.03 14.53
C LEU A 422 -1.92 -9.82 13.62
N SER A 423 -1.35 -10.47 12.60
CA SER A 423 -2.09 -11.29 11.64
C SER A 423 -2.17 -12.73 12.13
N THR A 424 -3.40 -13.18 12.39
CA THR A 424 -3.69 -14.47 13.00
C THR A 424 -3.85 -15.59 11.97
N ARG A 425 -4.12 -16.79 12.43
CA ARG A 425 -4.21 -18.03 11.64
C ARG A 425 -5.20 -17.95 10.47
N PRO A 426 -4.80 -18.29 9.24
CA PRO A 426 -5.71 -18.42 8.11
C PRO A 426 -6.49 -19.74 8.14
N GLU A 427 -7.59 -19.81 7.39
CA GLU A 427 -8.39 -21.04 7.24
C GLU A 427 -7.54 -22.22 6.73
N LYS A 428 -6.74 -21.99 5.68
CA LYS A 428 -5.83 -22.98 5.09
C LYS A 428 -4.41 -22.83 5.65
N ARG A 429 -4.10 -23.62 6.69
CA ARG A 429 -2.82 -23.59 7.41
C ARG A 429 -2.23 -24.98 7.60
N ILE A 430 -0.98 -25.04 8.06
CA ILE A 430 -0.31 -26.25 8.56
C ILE A 430 -0.11 -26.12 10.08
N GLY A 431 0.14 -27.26 10.75
CA GLY A 431 0.32 -27.35 12.20
C GLY A 431 -0.98 -27.49 12.98
N SER A 432 -0.85 -27.80 14.28
CA SER A 432 -2.00 -27.97 15.18
C SER A 432 -2.46 -26.63 15.75
N ASP A 433 -3.69 -26.59 16.27
CA ASP A 433 -4.26 -25.40 16.88
C ASP A 433 -3.46 -24.96 18.13
N GLU A 434 -2.90 -25.92 18.87
CA GLU A 434 -2.05 -25.64 20.05
C GLU A 434 -0.78 -24.86 19.68
N ILE A 435 -0.13 -25.22 18.57
CA ILE A 435 1.06 -24.50 18.05
C ILE A 435 0.67 -23.07 17.68
N TRP A 436 -0.47 -22.89 17.03
CA TRP A 436 -0.98 -21.57 16.66
C TRP A 436 -1.33 -20.73 17.89
N ASP A 437 -2.00 -21.31 18.90
CA ASP A 437 -2.35 -20.62 20.15
C ASP A 437 -1.11 -20.12 20.89
N ILE A 438 -0.06 -20.96 20.98
CA ILE A 438 1.22 -20.59 21.60
C ILE A 438 1.88 -19.44 20.82
N SER A 439 1.95 -19.55 19.50
CA SER A 439 2.63 -18.59 18.64
C SER A 439 1.93 -17.22 18.65
N GLU A 440 0.61 -17.18 18.50
CA GLU A 440 -0.19 -15.94 18.53
C GLU A 440 -0.11 -15.26 19.89
N LYS A 441 -0.25 -16.03 20.97
CA LYS A 441 -0.13 -15.52 22.34
C LYS A 441 1.26 -14.95 22.64
N SER A 442 2.30 -15.57 22.14
CA SER A 442 3.69 -15.09 22.35
C SER A 442 3.93 -13.75 21.65
N LEU A 443 3.44 -13.58 20.41
CA LEU A 443 3.53 -12.32 19.71
C LEU A 443 2.71 -11.22 20.40
N ALA A 444 1.47 -11.52 20.83
CA ALA A 444 0.65 -10.57 21.58
C ALA A 444 1.32 -10.15 22.91
N SER A 445 1.84 -11.14 23.67
CA SER A 445 2.56 -10.89 24.92
C SER A 445 3.78 -9.99 24.73
N ALA A 446 4.56 -10.21 23.65
CA ALA A 446 5.72 -9.39 23.34
C ALA A 446 5.31 -7.92 23.09
N LEU A 447 4.23 -7.67 22.38
CA LEU A 447 3.70 -6.32 22.12
C LEU A 447 3.20 -5.66 23.41
N GLU A 448 2.35 -6.36 24.18
CA GLU A 448 1.72 -5.84 25.41
C GLU A 448 2.73 -5.50 26.50
N LYS A 449 3.71 -6.38 26.76
CA LYS A 449 4.76 -6.16 27.76
C LYS A 449 5.63 -4.93 27.48
N HIS A 450 5.75 -4.55 26.21
CA HIS A 450 6.55 -3.39 25.79
C HIS A 450 5.70 -2.16 25.47
N GLY A 451 4.38 -2.25 25.66
CA GLY A 451 3.46 -1.12 25.49
C GLY A 451 3.26 -0.69 24.04
N TYR A 452 3.44 -1.59 23.08
CA TYR A 452 3.16 -1.32 21.67
C TYR A 452 1.67 -1.47 21.38
N GLU A 453 1.08 -0.44 20.79
CA GLU A 453 -0.29 -0.51 20.27
C GLU A 453 -0.32 -1.33 18.99
N TYR A 454 -1.30 -2.22 18.85
CA TYR A 454 -1.49 -3.04 17.66
C TYR A 454 -2.96 -3.31 17.37
N GLU A 455 -3.25 -3.67 16.13
CA GLU A 455 -4.57 -4.13 15.70
C GLU A 455 -4.48 -5.60 15.26
N ILE A 456 -5.56 -6.34 15.45
CA ILE A 456 -5.65 -7.73 14.98
C ILE A 456 -6.13 -7.75 13.54
N ASN A 457 -5.42 -8.50 12.68
CA ASN A 457 -5.79 -8.76 11.31
C ASN A 457 -6.12 -10.26 11.16
N GLU A 458 -7.41 -10.58 11.34
CA GLU A 458 -7.86 -11.96 11.42
C GLU A 458 -7.68 -12.71 10.09
N GLY A 459 -7.08 -13.91 10.13
CA GLY A 459 -6.94 -14.78 8.99
C GLY A 459 -5.81 -14.44 8.00
N GLU A 460 -5.06 -13.37 8.24
CA GLU A 460 -4.02 -12.87 7.33
C GLU A 460 -2.60 -13.37 7.65
N GLY A 461 -2.45 -14.28 8.62
CA GLY A 461 -1.18 -14.94 8.95
C GLY A 461 -0.62 -15.74 7.76
N ALA A 462 0.65 -16.09 7.83
CA ALA A 462 1.25 -17.03 6.87
C ALA A 462 0.66 -18.43 7.08
N PHE A 463 0.70 -19.27 6.05
CA PHE A 463 0.14 -20.63 6.18
C PHE A 463 0.87 -21.51 7.21
N TYR A 464 2.08 -21.12 7.61
CA TYR A 464 2.95 -21.83 8.57
C TYR A 464 3.05 -21.16 9.95
N GLY A 465 2.59 -19.92 10.10
CA GLY A 465 2.65 -19.21 11.39
C GLY A 465 2.04 -17.80 11.38
N PRO A 466 1.70 -17.26 12.56
CA PRO A 466 1.23 -15.88 12.70
C PRO A 466 2.36 -14.88 12.45
N LYS A 467 1.99 -13.64 12.16
CA LYS A 467 2.97 -12.59 11.84
C LYS A 467 2.63 -11.25 12.47
N LEU A 468 3.67 -10.49 12.80
CA LEU A 468 3.59 -9.05 12.98
C LEU A 468 3.89 -8.36 11.66
N GLU A 469 3.07 -7.39 11.31
CA GLU A 469 3.24 -6.58 10.11
C GLU A 469 3.45 -5.13 10.52
N PHE A 470 4.51 -4.52 9.98
CA PHE A 470 4.86 -3.13 10.26
C PHE A 470 4.53 -2.28 9.05
N ILE A 471 3.60 -1.36 9.27
CA ILE A 471 3.06 -0.50 8.23
C ILE A 471 3.69 0.89 8.37
N LEU A 472 4.42 1.30 7.34
CA LEU A 472 4.98 2.65 7.25
C LEU A 472 3.93 3.61 6.73
N ARG A 473 3.91 4.82 7.29
CA ARG A 473 3.10 5.91 6.79
C ARG A 473 3.99 6.95 6.12
N ASP A 474 3.78 7.19 4.83
CA ASP A 474 4.60 8.14 4.08
C ASP A 474 4.21 9.61 4.33
N ALA A 475 4.96 10.54 3.73
CA ALA A 475 4.79 11.99 3.90
C ALA A 475 3.41 12.53 3.51
N ILE A 476 2.64 11.79 2.71
CA ILE A 476 1.27 12.16 2.29
C ILE A 476 0.21 11.24 2.90
N GLY A 477 0.59 10.44 3.90
CA GLY A 477 -0.32 9.63 4.71
C GLY A 477 -0.72 8.28 4.12
N ARG A 478 -0.09 7.82 3.03
CA ARG A 478 -0.33 6.46 2.49
C ARG A 478 0.37 5.42 3.35
N GLU A 479 -0.25 4.26 3.47
CA GLU A 479 0.24 3.14 4.27
C GLU A 479 0.94 2.10 3.38
N TRP A 480 2.11 1.64 3.84
CA TRP A 480 2.95 0.68 3.12
C TRP A 480 3.42 -0.43 4.06
N GLN A 481 2.99 -1.64 3.82
CA GLN A 481 3.53 -2.80 4.52
C GLN A 481 4.96 -3.07 4.04
N CYS A 482 5.90 -3.10 4.99
CA CYS A 482 7.32 -3.36 4.75
C CYS A 482 7.85 -4.47 5.66
N GLY A 483 8.09 -4.17 6.94
CA GLY A 483 8.65 -5.13 7.87
C GLY A 483 7.67 -6.22 8.28
N THR A 484 8.21 -7.40 8.54
CA THR A 484 7.46 -8.54 9.09
C THR A 484 8.32 -9.34 10.06
N ILE A 485 7.68 -9.89 11.10
CA ILE A 485 8.23 -10.94 11.97
C ILE A 485 7.20 -12.06 11.99
N GLN A 486 7.61 -13.29 11.69
CA GLN A 486 6.72 -14.45 11.63
C GLN A 486 7.27 -15.55 12.50
N VAL A 487 6.44 -16.13 13.35
CA VAL A 487 6.82 -17.26 14.20
C VAL A 487 6.48 -18.55 13.50
N ASP A 488 7.45 -19.44 13.36
CA ASP A 488 7.30 -20.71 12.66
C ASP A 488 7.85 -21.87 13.50
N MET A 489 6.97 -22.76 13.92
CA MET A 489 7.29 -24.02 14.58
C MET A 489 7.05 -25.22 13.65
N ASN A 490 6.57 -25.00 12.44
CA ASN A 490 6.16 -26.03 11.51
C ASN A 490 7.26 -26.44 10.51
N LEU A 491 7.93 -25.48 9.88
CA LEU A 491 9.02 -25.78 8.94
C LEU A 491 10.20 -26.46 9.62
N PRO A 492 10.65 -26.06 10.84
CA PRO A 492 11.66 -26.82 11.58
C PRO A 492 11.34 -28.30 11.72
N GLN A 493 10.09 -28.63 12.04
CA GLN A 493 9.62 -30.03 12.14
C GLN A 493 9.65 -30.75 10.78
N ARG A 494 9.17 -30.11 9.73
CA ARG A 494 9.11 -30.72 8.38
C ARG A 494 10.50 -31.02 7.81
N PHE A 495 11.50 -30.22 8.18
CA PHE A 495 12.89 -30.43 7.77
C PHE A 495 13.70 -31.28 8.74
N ASP A 496 13.08 -31.74 9.83
CA ASP A 496 13.75 -32.55 10.88
C ASP A 496 15.05 -31.88 11.35
N ILE A 497 14.97 -30.58 11.69
CA ILE A 497 16.09 -29.85 12.29
C ILE A 497 15.98 -29.87 13.82
N SER A 498 17.14 -29.92 14.49
CA SER A 498 17.20 -30.00 15.95
C SER A 498 18.45 -29.35 16.50
N TYR A 499 18.43 -29.08 17.80
CA TYR A 499 19.61 -28.74 18.60
C TYR A 499 19.69 -29.67 19.82
N ILE A 500 20.87 -29.78 20.42
CA ILE A 500 21.07 -30.54 21.67
C ILE A 500 20.80 -29.58 22.83
N GLY A 501 19.82 -29.91 23.65
CA GLY A 501 19.48 -29.18 24.86
C GLY A 501 20.49 -29.31 25.98
N GLU A 502 20.27 -28.58 27.08
CA GLU A 502 21.08 -28.68 28.30
C GLU A 502 20.98 -30.08 28.97
N ASP A 503 19.86 -30.75 28.75
CA ASP A 503 19.57 -32.12 29.16
C ASP A 503 20.30 -33.19 28.32
N GLY A 504 21.02 -32.80 27.26
CA GLY A 504 21.69 -33.69 26.32
C GLY A 504 20.76 -34.32 25.26
N GLU A 505 19.48 -34.02 25.28
CA GLU A 505 18.48 -34.55 24.34
C GLU A 505 18.30 -33.63 23.13
N LYS A 506 17.68 -34.17 22.07
CA LYS A 506 17.35 -33.40 20.86
C LYS A 506 16.05 -32.61 21.04
N HIS A 507 16.13 -31.33 20.81
CA HIS A 507 14.98 -30.43 20.81
C HIS A 507 14.81 -29.75 19.46
N GLN A 508 13.58 -29.37 19.12
CA GLN A 508 13.26 -28.63 17.91
C GLN A 508 13.37 -27.12 18.19
N PRO A 509 14.11 -26.34 17.37
CA PRO A 509 14.14 -24.89 17.52
C PRO A 509 12.84 -24.24 17.02
N VAL A 510 12.54 -23.07 17.57
CA VAL A 510 11.61 -22.12 16.95
C VAL A 510 12.36 -21.35 15.86
N MET A 511 11.71 -21.10 14.75
CA MET A 511 12.25 -20.29 13.66
C MET A 511 11.45 -18.99 13.54
N LEU A 512 12.13 -17.85 13.59
CA LEU A 512 11.54 -16.57 13.28
C LEU A 512 11.98 -16.17 11.89
N HIS A 513 11.02 -15.87 11.01
CA HIS A 513 11.27 -15.24 9.73
C HIS A 513 11.14 -13.72 9.90
N ARG A 514 12.09 -12.96 9.40
CA ARG A 514 11.96 -11.51 9.42
C ARG A 514 12.48 -10.87 8.14
N ALA A 515 11.81 -9.83 7.72
CA ALA A 515 12.29 -8.87 6.74
C ALA A 515 12.04 -7.47 7.30
N LEU A 516 12.99 -6.56 7.17
CA LEU A 516 12.89 -5.21 7.72
C LEU A 516 12.47 -4.21 6.64
N PHE A 517 13.13 -4.22 5.48
CA PHE A 517 12.68 -3.49 4.29
C PHE A 517 11.55 -4.21 3.54
N GLY A 518 11.49 -5.55 3.66
CA GLY A 518 10.63 -6.42 2.88
C GLY A 518 11.25 -6.78 1.55
N SER A 519 11.30 -5.89 0.58
CA SER A 519 12.15 -5.98 -0.61
C SER A 519 12.86 -4.66 -0.85
N ILE A 520 14.09 -4.72 -1.34
CA ILE A 520 14.91 -3.55 -1.65
C ILE A 520 14.21 -2.69 -2.71
N GLU A 521 13.62 -3.32 -3.72
CA GLU A 521 12.90 -2.65 -4.81
C GLU A 521 11.70 -1.85 -4.28
N ARG A 522 10.82 -2.51 -3.51
CA ARG A 522 9.63 -1.89 -2.92
C ARG A 522 10.00 -0.77 -1.95
N PHE A 523 10.95 -1.01 -1.08
CA PHE A 523 11.41 -0.02 -0.10
C PHE A 523 12.02 1.21 -0.78
N LEU A 524 12.84 1.01 -1.83
CA LEU A 524 13.38 2.10 -2.63
C LEU A 524 12.26 2.90 -3.31
N GLY A 525 11.25 2.24 -3.87
CA GLY A 525 10.08 2.92 -4.42
C GLY A 525 9.37 3.80 -3.39
N ILE A 526 9.16 3.27 -2.17
CA ILE A 526 8.56 4.00 -1.05
C ILE A 526 9.42 5.21 -0.65
N LEU A 527 10.75 5.04 -0.57
CA LEU A 527 11.68 6.13 -0.24
C LEU A 527 11.65 7.25 -1.27
N ILE A 528 11.66 6.92 -2.57
CA ILE A 528 11.57 7.92 -3.64
C ILE A 528 10.27 8.73 -3.48
N GLU A 529 9.15 8.10 -3.22
CA GLU A 529 7.86 8.76 -3.06
C GLU A 529 7.76 9.53 -1.74
N HIS A 530 8.26 8.97 -0.63
CA HIS A 530 8.28 9.63 0.68
C HIS A 530 9.08 10.94 0.63
N HIS A 531 10.29 10.90 0.08
CA HIS A 531 11.17 12.05 -0.03
C HIS A 531 10.92 12.92 -1.29
N ALA A 532 9.95 12.56 -2.15
CA ALA A 532 9.73 13.22 -3.44
C ALA A 532 11.02 13.31 -4.29
N GLY A 533 11.86 12.28 -4.24
CA GLY A 533 13.16 12.19 -4.88
C GLY A 533 14.30 12.93 -4.17
N LYS A 534 14.02 13.72 -3.13
CA LYS A 534 15.03 14.46 -2.36
C LYS A 534 15.62 13.57 -1.26
N LEU A 535 16.35 12.54 -1.65
CA LEU A 535 16.94 11.58 -0.73
C LEU A 535 17.96 12.27 0.22
N PRO A 536 18.17 11.72 1.44
CA PRO A 536 19.26 12.12 2.31
C PRO A 536 20.61 12.09 1.59
N LEU A 537 21.56 12.96 1.96
CA LEU A 537 22.82 13.11 1.25
C LEU A 537 23.61 11.78 1.17
N TRP A 538 23.65 11.03 2.27
CA TRP A 538 24.33 9.73 2.33
C TRP A 538 23.75 8.67 1.37
N LEU A 539 22.45 8.77 1.05
CA LEU A 539 21.76 7.83 0.17
C LEU A 539 21.72 8.31 -1.29
N SER A 540 21.91 9.61 -1.54
CA SER A 540 21.82 10.20 -2.88
C SER A 540 22.90 9.67 -3.83
N PRO A 541 22.55 9.23 -5.05
CA PRO A 541 23.50 8.58 -5.98
C PRO A 541 24.54 9.55 -6.51
N GLU A 542 24.15 10.81 -6.70
CA GLU A 542 25.00 11.95 -7.00
C GLU A 542 24.78 13.01 -5.94
N GLN A 543 25.82 13.30 -5.15
CA GLN A 543 25.69 14.13 -3.96
C GLN A 543 25.96 15.60 -4.27
N VAL A 544 26.93 15.87 -5.13
CA VAL A 544 27.37 17.22 -5.48
C VAL A 544 27.58 17.36 -6.98
N VAL A 545 27.11 18.47 -7.55
CA VAL A 545 27.54 18.92 -8.87
C VAL A 545 28.28 20.26 -8.78
N VAL A 546 29.44 20.35 -9.39
CA VAL A 546 30.26 21.57 -9.44
C VAL A 546 30.16 22.19 -10.82
N MET A 547 29.79 23.46 -10.90
CA MET A 547 29.56 24.18 -12.15
C MET A 547 30.36 25.48 -12.19
N PRO A 548 31.19 25.68 -13.20
CA PRO A 548 31.86 26.97 -13.42
C PRO A 548 30.87 27.97 -14.04
N VAL A 549 31.01 29.27 -13.67
CA VAL A 549 30.24 30.37 -14.26
C VAL A 549 30.59 30.56 -15.73
N THR A 550 31.85 30.38 -16.08
CA THR A 550 32.38 30.36 -17.46
C THR A 550 33.47 29.31 -17.58
N SER A 551 33.81 28.89 -18.79
CA SER A 551 34.86 27.90 -19.06
C SER A 551 36.28 28.33 -18.59
N ALA A 552 36.49 29.60 -18.28
CA ALA A 552 37.75 30.07 -17.69
C ALA A 552 38.05 29.41 -16.32
N PHE A 553 37.02 28.88 -15.63
CA PHE A 553 37.13 28.29 -14.30
C PHE A 553 36.90 26.77 -14.30
N ASP A 554 36.95 26.12 -15.48
CA ASP A 554 36.77 24.65 -15.62
C ASP A 554 37.81 23.91 -14.75
N ASN A 555 39.07 24.33 -14.77
CA ASN A 555 40.13 23.70 -13.98
C ASN A 555 39.82 23.76 -12.47
N TYR A 556 39.37 24.91 -11.97
CA TYR A 556 39.01 25.03 -10.57
C TYR A 556 37.80 24.18 -10.21
N ALA A 557 36.78 24.10 -11.08
CA ALA A 557 35.63 23.22 -10.88
C ALA A 557 36.06 21.75 -10.80
N GLU A 558 37.00 21.32 -11.66
CA GLU A 558 37.55 19.95 -11.62
C GLU A 558 38.36 19.69 -10.34
N ASP A 559 39.16 20.63 -9.88
CA ASP A 559 39.92 20.53 -8.63
C ASP A 559 38.98 20.43 -7.40
N VAL A 560 37.92 21.23 -7.37
CA VAL A 560 36.85 21.13 -6.35
C VAL A 560 36.20 19.75 -6.35
N ALA A 561 35.76 19.27 -7.52
CA ALA A 561 35.14 17.96 -7.65
C ALA A 561 36.10 16.83 -7.27
N LYS A 562 37.38 16.92 -7.63
CA LYS A 562 38.42 15.96 -7.24
C LYS A 562 38.62 15.92 -5.73
N THR A 563 38.61 17.09 -5.08
CA THR A 563 38.74 17.21 -3.61
C THR A 563 37.56 16.57 -2.90
N LEU A 564 36.33 16.80 -3.40
CA LEU A 564 35.10 16.15 -2.89
C LEU A 564 35.18 14.64 -3.03
N ARG A 565 35.58 14.12 -4.21
CA ARG A 565 35.75 12.68 -4.44
C ARG A 565 36.81 12.05 -3.54
N ALA A 566 37.90 12.74 -3.28
CA ALA A 566 38.95 12.29 -2.36
C ALA A 566 38.46 12.18 -0.90
N ALA A 567 37.45 12.96 -0.53
CA ALA A 567 36.76 12.88 0.77
C ALA A 567 35.61 11.86 0.79
N GLY A 568 35.46 11.02 -0.24
CA GLY A 568 34.45 9.96 -0.31
C GLY A 568 33.09 10.38 -0.85
N LEU A 569 32.93 11.63 -1.29
CA LEU A 569 31.67 12.11 -1.87
C LEU A 569 31.52 11.74 -3.36
N THR A 570 30.30 11.46 -3.79
CA THR A 570 29.97 11.35 -5.23
C THR A 570 29.78 12.74 -5.82
N ALA A 571 30.80 13.23 -6.53
CA ALA A 571 30.80 14.57 -7.10
C ALA A 571 31.09 14.53 -8.62
N LYS A 572 30.30 15.26 -9.40
CA LYS A 572 30.50 15.47 -10.84
C LYS A 572 30.71 16.95 -11.18
N THR A 573 31.25 17.23 -12.35
CA THR A 573 31.32 18.57 -12.91
C THR A 573 30.33 18.74 -14.05
N ASP A 574 29.81 19.96 -14.26
CA ASP A 574 29.06 20.31 -15.46
C ASP A 574 29.76 21.49 -16.16
N LEU A 575 30.64 21.14 -17.06
CA LEU A 575 31.50 22.10 -17.81
C LEU A 575 30.85 22.56 -19.13
N ARG A 576 29.59 22.19 -19.40
CA ARG A 576 28.88 22.59 -20.62
C ARG A 576 28.80 24.11 -20.72
N ASN A 577 28.97 24.65 -21.93
CA ASN A 577 28.82 26.08 -22.17
C ASN A 577 27.35 26.50 -22.24
N GLU A 578 26.66 26.39 -21.09
CA GLU A 578 25.26 26.72 -20.90
C GLU A 578 25.05 27.74 -19.79
N LYS A 579 23.93 28.47 -19.84
CA LYS A 579 23.59 29.45 -18.78
C LYS A 579 23.48 28.75 -17.43
N ILE A 580 24.09 29.32 -16.40
CA ILE A 580 24.13 28.74 -15.05
C ILE A 580 22.71 28.40 -14.50
N ASN A 581 21.72 29.27 -14.75
CA ASN A 581 20.36 29.02 -14.32
C ASN A 581 19.72 27.82 -15.04
N TYR A 582 20.10 27.53 -16.27
CA TYR A 582 19.64 26.35 -17.00
C TYR A 582 20.23 25.09 -16.37
N LYS A 583 21.54 25.07 -16.13
CA LYS A 583 22.21 23.95 -15.45
C LYS A 583 21.62 23.69 -14.06
N ILE A 584 21.39 24.74 -13.26
CA ILE A 584 20.75 24.63 -11.93
C ILE A 584 19.38 23.97 -12.05
N ARG A 585 18.57 24.35 -13.05
CA ARG A 585 17.24 23.77 -13.25
C ARG A 585 17.32 22.28 -13.60
N GLU A 586 18.19 21.88 -14.51
CA GLU A 586 18.38 20.48 -14.88
C GLU A 586 18.78 19.62 -13.67
N HIS A 587 19.82 20.03 -12.94
CA HIS A 587 20.30 19.30 -11.78
C HIS A 587 19.29 19.30 -10.62
N SER A 588 18.41 20.31 -10.54
CA SER A 588 17.29 20.32 -9.60
C SER A 588 16.20 19.31 -10.00
N VAL A 589 15.96 19.08 -11.29
CA VAL A 589 15.07 18.01 -11.78
C VAL A 589 15.67 16.65 -11.47
N GLU A 590 16.97 16.45 -11.68
CA GLU A 590 17.72 15.24 -11.31
C GLU A 590 17.81 15.01 -9.79
N LYS A 591 17.29 15.95 -8.97
CA LYS A 591 17.27 15.90 -7.50
C LYS A 591 18.66 15.84 -6.85
N ILE A 592 19.68 16.43 -7.48
CA ILE A 592 21.02 16.51 -6.88
C ILE A 592 20.97 17.42 -5.63
N PRO A 593 21.34 16.91 -4.43
CA PRO A 593 21.16 17.63 -3.19
C PRO A 593 21.97 18.93 -3.08
N VAL A 594 23.18 18.93 -3.64
CA VAL A 594 24.13 20.05 -3.51
C VAL A 594 24.62 20.51 -4.87
N ILE A 595 24.44 21.77 -5.16
CA ILE A 595 24.97 22.45 -6.34
C ILE A 595 26.03 23.43 -5.88
N MET A 596 27.25 23.30 -6.39
CA MET A 596 28.34 24.24 -6.16
C MET A 596 28.59 25.06 -7.42
N VAL A 597 28.64 26.39 -7.26
CA VAL A 597 28.96 27.31 -8.35
C VAL A 597 30.30 27.94 -8.04
N VAL A 598 31.18 27.98 -9.04
CA VAL A 598 32.54 28.56 -8.91
C VAL A 598 32.83 29.56 -10.04
N GLY A 599 33.50 30.63 -9.69
CA GLY A 599 33.91 31.70 -10.61
C GLY A 599 35.21 32.34 -10.14
N ALA A 600 35.53 33.55 -10.63
CA ALA A 600 36.78 34.23 -10.36
C ALA A 600 37.02 34.48 -8.86
N LYS A 601 35.99 34.82 -8.12
CA LYS A 601 36.08 35.09 -6.68
C LYS A 601 36.35 33.80 -5.91
N GLU A 602 35.60 32.76 -6.21
CA GLU A 602 35.72 31.45 -5.57
C GLU A 602 37.10 30.84 -5.81
N GLU A 603 37.63 30.95 -7.03
CA GLU A 603 39.00 30.48 -7.34
C GLU A 603 40.08 31.26 -6.60
N ALA A 604 39.98 32.61 -6.57
CA ALA A 604 40.92 33.47 -5.88
C ALA A 604 40.93 33.22 -4.36
N ASP A 605 39.75 33.12 -3.74
CA ASP A 605 39.57 33.00 -2.29
C ASP A 605 39.60 31.56 -1.81
N LYS A 606 39.70 30.56 -2.72
CA LYS A 606 39.56 29.11 -2.43
C LYS A 606 38.27 28.76 -1.71
N THR A 607 37.19 29.36 -2.17
CA THR A 607 35.82 29.15 -1.66
C THR A 607 34.93 28.45 -2.69
N VAL A 608 33.72 28.08 -2.29
CA VAL A 608 32.66 27.60 -3.14
C VAL A 608 31.34 28.27 -2.76
N THR A 609 30.49 28.55 -3.74
CA THR A 609 29.12 29.01 -3.52
C THR A 609 28.21 27.81 -3.57
N ILE A 610 27.58 27.45 -2.43
CA ILE A 610 26.74 26.28 -2.25
C ILE A 610 25.26 26.66 -2.34
N ARG A 611 24.50 25.90 -3.09
CA ARG A 611 23.04 25.92 -3.12
C ARG A 611 22.50 24.53 -2.79
N ARG A 612 21.53 24.44 -1.87
CA ARG A 612 20.84 23.21 -1.52
C ARG A 612 19.57 23.02 -2.37
N LEU A 613 19.26 21.79 -2.74
CA LEU A 613 18.04 21.44 -3.47
C LEU A 613 16.80 21.92 -2.71
N GLY A 614 15.91 22.65 -3.41
CA GLY A 614 14.69 23.22 -2.83
C GLY A 614 14.89 24.51 -2.03
N SER A 615 16.11 25.07 -2.02
CA SER A 615 16.40 26.37 -1.39
C SER A 615 16.96 27.37 -2.40
N GLU A 616 16.54 28.62 -2.31
CA GLU A 616 17.12 29.74 -3.07
C GLU A 616 18.32 30.35 -2.35
N LYS A 617 18.51 30.02 -1.07
CA LYS A 617 19.63 30.52 -0.27
C LYS A 617 20.95 30.00 -0.83
N GLN A 618 21.92 30.91 -0.96
CA GLN A 618 23.29 30.60 -1.34
C GLN A 618 24.21 30.88 -0.14
N GLU A 619 25.18 30.01 0.02
CA GLU A 619 26.17 30.11 1.09
C GLU A 619 27.57 30.02 0.50
N ILE A 620 28.42 30.98 0.84
CA ILE A 620 29.81 31.00 0.42
C ILE A 620 30.67 30.55 1.60
N MET A 621 31.50 29.53 1.38
CA MET A 621 32.38 29.03 2.43
C MET A 621 33.71 28.52 1.86
N PRO A 622 34.76 28.44 2.68
CA PRO A 622 36.02 27.84 2.29
C PRO A 622 35.82 26.39 1.82
N LEU A 623 36.53 26.02 0.74
CA LEU A 623 36.40 24.66 0.16
C LEU A 623 36.64 23.56 1.21
N ALA A 624 37.67 23.72 2.04
CA ALA A 624 37.99 22.71 3.06
C ALA A 624 36.86 22.51 4.09
N GLU A 625 36.18 23.58 4.51
CA GLU A 625 35.05 23.53 5.43
C GLU A 625 33.85 22.91 4.76
N ALA A 626 33.56 23.26 3.49
CA ALA A 626 32.49 22.68 2.69
C ALA A 626 32.66 21.18 2.54
N VAL A 627 33.86 20.71 2.21
CA VAL A 627 34.18 19.29 2.06
C VAL A 627 33.99 18.55 3.38
N ALA A 628 34.51 19.08 4.49
CA ALA A 628 34.39 18.44 5.81
C ALA A 628 32.92 18.33 6.27
N ALA A 629 32.13 19.42 6.08
CA ALA A 629 30.72 19.43 6.44
C ALA A 629 29.91 18.43 5.61
N LEU A 630 30.12 18.39 4.29
CA LEU A 630 29.40 17.49 3.39
C LEU A 630 29.83 16.02 3.58
N ALA A 631 31.11 15.75 3.83
CA ALA A 631 31.59 14.40 4.11
C ALA A 631 30.92 13.85 5.38
N LYS A 632 30.82 14.67 6.44
CA LYS A 632 30.11 14.28 7.67
C LYS A 632 28.61 14.05 7.43
N GLU A 633 27.94 14.92 6.65
CA GLU A 633 26.52 14.77 6.32
C GLU A 633 26.25 13.53 5.45
N ALA A 634 27.24 13.13 4.64
CA ALA A 634 27.17 11.97 3.77
C ALA A 634 27.57 10.66 4.45
N GLU A 635 27.92 10.68 5.73
CA GLU A 635 28.16 9.45 6.49
C GLU A 635 26.88 8.64 6.61
N MET A 636 27.02 7.32 6.33
CA MET A 636 25.92 6.38 6.52
C MET A 636 25.61 6.28 8.02
N PRO A 637 24.32 6.34 8.44
CA PRO A 637 23.95 6.14 9.83
C PRO A 637 24.52 4.83 10.39
N HIS A 638 24.98 4.84 11.65
CA HIS A 638 25.51 3.67 12.38
C HIS A 638 26.73 2.96 11.75
N LYS A 639 27.39 3.57 10.77
CA LYS A 639 28.55 2.95 10.12
C LYS A 639 29.72 2.66 11.08
N ASN A 640 29.89 3.49 12.10
CA ASN A 640 31.01 3.47 13.03
C ASN A 640 30.60 3.11 14.48
N GLU A 641 29.38 2.63 14.69
CA GLU A 641 28.95 2.10 15.99
C GLU A 641 29.54 0.71 16.14
N ALA A 642 30.58 0.58 16.98
CA ALA A 642 31.24 -0.70 17.30
C ALA A 642 30.62 -1.34 18.55
#